data_8c1a83aa82a7432afa788be83787ba8b
#
_entry.id   8c1a83aa82a7432afa788be83787ba8b
#
_cell.length_a   1.000
_cell.length_b   1.000
_cell.length_c   1.000
_cell.angle_alpha   90.00
_cell.angle_beta   90.00
_cell.angle_gamma   90.00
#
_symmetry.space_group_name_H-M   'P 1'
#
loop_
_entity.id
_entity.type
_entity.pdbx_description
1 polymer ?
#
loop_
_entity_poly.entity_id
_entity_poly.type
_entity_poly.pdbx_seq_one_letter_code
_entity_poly.pdbx_strand_id
1 'polypeptide(L)'
;MKKTKDSQETKILRKPVARIETTADTGLTQAQVKERMEKGWSNAPVDSPSKTTKEIIISNVFTYFNLIFLVIAVLLLLVGAFRDLTFLPVIICNTLIGIIQEIRSKKVLDKLSVLNAPKATVMREGKLQTIPAEKAVLDDVVKFQAGNQICADATVIDGEVQVNESLLTGESDEITKKPGDTLMSGSFVVSGSCLGRLEQVGADSYISKLTLEAKATKEGEQSEMIRSLDKLVQIVGFLIIPIGIVLFGQQYLLGDSSIKTSMQAMVAAIIGMIPEGLYLLASVALVVSVMRLATKKVLVHDMKCIETLARVNVLCVDKTGTITENTMKVHDVVSLEPYEKEELPPLKELLGDFAHAMSKDNITMAAMQEYFTQGSGQVATSVTSFSSAFKYSSVTFHTTSYVLGAPEFVLRDDYEIYKETIESYGSEGYRVLVFGRYEGTPDGKALTEAVVPYGLVLLANPIRKEAWETFQYFADQGVDIKVISGDNPVTVSKVASQAGIANADNYIDASQLKTPDDIKRAVLKYTVFGRVTPDQKRQFVRALKEAGKTVAMTGDGVNDVLALKDADCSIAMASGSDAAAQASQLVLLESNFSCMPSVVLEGRRVVNNIERSASLFLVKNIFSFLLSLFSMAFMITYPLEPSQISMVAMFTIGIPAFLLAMEPNKKMIEGHFLTNVLLKALPAGLTDVLIVGFLTVFGQTFGMSNEEISTAATLLLAIAGLTVLFKISKPMNVFRWIVWSAMVAGLLFCVIFLKNLFGIGVMTRKCCMTLIVFAVAKEPLLRYISQIVAGIRKRVLRRREKRLDKKYPRKRGE
;
A
#
# COMPACT_ATOMS: atom_id res chain seq x y z
N MET A 1 5.55 -11.36 -36.65
CA MET A 1 6.49 -10.26 -36.93
C MET A 1 6.32 -9.19 -35.84
N LYS A 2 7.20 -9.23 -34.85
CA LYS A 2 7.27 -8.20 -33.81
C LYS A 2 7.91 -6.94 -34.42
N LYS A 3 7.13 -5.90 -34.64
CA LYS A 3 7.67 -4.54 -34.80
C LYS A 3 8.11 -4.06 -33.43
N THR A 4 9.39 -4.02 -33.20
CA THR A 4 10.05 -3.21 -32.19
C THR A 4 9.56 -1.77 -32.34
N LYS A 5 8.70 -1.31 -31.42
CA LYS A 5 8.46 0.12 -31.25
C LYS A 5 9.75 0.69 -30.66
N ASP A 6 10.46 1.45 -31.47
CA ASP A 6 11.45 2.38 -31.00
C ASP A 6 10.82 3.22 -29.86
N SER A 7 11.29 2.99 -28.66
CA SER A 7 11.10 3.90 -27.56
C SER A 7 11.79 5.21 -27.96
N GLN A 8 11.02 6.21 -28.34
CA GLN A 8 11.53 7.57 -28.39
C GLN A 8 11.99 7.91 -26.97
N GLU A 9 13.29 7.72 -26.72
CA GLU A 9 13.98 8.40 -25.65
C GLU A 9 13.65 9.88 -25.79
N THR A 10 12.88 10.42 -24.86
CA THR A 10 12.79 11.86 -24.67
C THR A 10 14.14 12.30 -24.12
N LYS A 11 15.16 12.37 -24.99
CA LYS A 11 16.41 13.05 -24.68
C LYS A 11 16.03 14.47 -24.36
N ILE A 12 15.99 14.80 -23.07
CA ILE A 12 16.04 16.18 -22.63
C ILE A 12 17.31 16.73 -23.26
N LEU A 13 17.18 17.59 -24.26
CA LEU A 13 18.30 18.21 -24.96
C LEU A 13 19.01 19.13 -23.97
N ARG A 14 19.91 18.56 -23.18
CA ARG A 14 20.77 19.32 -22.26
C ARG A 14 21.83 20.06 -23.04
N LYS A 15 21.91 21.34 -22.83
CA LYS A 15 22.99 22.13 -23.39
C LYS A 15 24.25 21.87 -22.56
N PRO A 16 25.40 21.65 -23.20
CA PRO A 16 26.65 21.43 -22.46
C PRO A 16 26.98 22.63 -21.57
N VAL A 17 27.44 22.33 -20.36
CA VAL A 17 27.89 23.31 -19.36
C VAL A 17 29.31 22.98 -18.92
N ALA A 18 30.12 23.99 -18.68
CA ALA A 18 31.44 23.79 -18.08
C ALA A 18 31.26 23.40 -16.60
N ARG A 19 32.06 22.44 -16.13
CA ARG A 19 32.03 22.04 -14.71
C ARG A 19 32.62 23.16 -13.87
N ILE A 20 32.07 23.37 -12.69
CA ILE A 20 32.52 24.36 -11.72
C ILE A 20 33.08 23.61 -10.52
N GLU A 21 34.33 23.86 -10.21
CA GLU A 21 34.92 23.37 -8.98
C GLU A 21 34.44 24.23 -7.82
N THR A 22 33.38 23.76 -7.15
CA THR A 22 32.83 24.43 -5.98
C THR A 22 33.55 24.00 -4.72
N THR A 23 33.83 24.96 -3.85
CA THR A 23 34.43 24.70 -2.54
C THR A 23 33.39 24.45 -1.48
N ALA A 24 33.76 23.75 -0.39
CA ALA A 24 32.91 23.45 0.75
C ALA A 24 32.32 24.72 1.39
N ASP A 25 33.06 25.85 1.37
CA ASP A 25 32.69 27.06 2.09
C ASP A 25 31.74 27.97 1.32
N THR A 26 31.84 28.02 0.00
CA THR A 26 31.12 29.03 -0.82
C THR A 26 29.93 28.45 -1.60
N GLY A 27 30.09 27.25 -2.16
CA GLY A 27 29.07 26.65 -3.04
C GLY A 27 28.83 27.45 -4.32
N LEU A 28 27.71 27.20 -5.00
CA LEU A 28 27.29 27.91 -6.22
C LEU A 28 26.66 29.30 -5.92
N THR A 29 26.82 30.24 -6.82
CA THR A 29 26.09 31.52 -6.83
C THR A 29 24.69 31.35 -7.43
N GLN A 30 23.74 32.25 -7.12
CA GLN A 30 22.37 32.24 -7.69
C GLN A 30 22.37 32.31 -9.23
N ALA A 31 23.30 33.05 -9.82
CA ALA A 31 23.41 33.14 -11.27
C ALA A 31 23.81 31.81 -11.90
N GLN A 32 24.77 31.11 -11.30
CA GLN A 32 25.20 29.77 -11.74
C GLN A 32 24.09 28.73 -11.57
N VAL A 33 23.35 28.76 -10.46
CA VAL A 33 22.18 27.88 -10.24
C VAL A 33 21.13 28.10 -11.31
N LYS A 34 20.80 29.36 -11.63
CA LYS A 34 19.82 29.70 -12.67
C LYS A 34 20.26 29.21 -14.05
N GLU A 35 21.54 29.42 -14.40
CA GLU A 35 22.11 28.92 -15.64
C GLU A 35 21.98 27.41 -15.77
N ARG A 36 22.27 26.65 -14.68
CA ARG A 36 22.17 25.20 -14.71
C ARG A 36 20.72 24.73 -14.83
N MET A 37 19.76 25.39 -14.16
CA MET A 37 18.34 25.09 -14.31
C MET A 37 17.84 25.35 -15.74
N GLU A 38 18.20 26.51 -16.36
CA GLU A 38 17.78 26.85 -17.71
C GLU A 38 18.39 25.93 -18.79
N LYS A 39 19.56 25.38 -18.53
CA LYS A 39 20.23 24.41 -19.41
C LYS A 39 19.81 22.95 -19.15
N GLY A 40 18.88 22.69 -18.17
CA GLY A 40 18.32 21.37 -17.88
C GLY A 40 19.19 20.48 -16.97
N TRP A 41 20.12 21.06 -16.20
CA TRP A 41 21.00 20.36 -15.27
C TRP A 41 20.49 20.40 -13.82
N SER A 42 19.18 20.26 -13.63
CA SER A 42 18.56 20.05 -12.32
C SER A 42 18.37 18.56 -12.01
N ASN A 43 18.24 18.25 -10.73
CA ASN A 43 17.95 16.91 -10.26
C ASN A 43 16.44 16.55 -10.36
N ALA A 44 15.80 17.05 -11.42
CA ALA A 44 14.39 16.76 -11.67
C ALA A 44 14.20 15.25 -11.93
N PRO A 45 13.17 14.62 -11.36
CA PRO A 45 12.88 13.20 -11.58
C PRO A 45 12.58 12.94 -13.06
N VAL A 46 13.11 11.84 -13.59
CA VAL A 46 12.97 11.44 -15.01
C VAL A 46 11.54 11.13 -15.39
N ASP A 47 10.78 10.65 -14.43
CA ASP A 47 9.37 10.35 -14.58
C ASP A 47 8.55 11.02 -13.49
N SER A 48 7.51 11.74 -13.90
CA SER A 48 6.46 12.13 -12.95
C SER A 48 5.80 10.86 -12.41
N PRO A 49 5.68 10.69 -11.09
CA PRO A 49 5.01 9.53 -10.50
C PRO A 49 3.52 9.46 -10.88
N SER A 50 2.96 10.50 -11.49
CA SER A 50 1.57 10.59 -11.90
C SER A 50 1.44 10.78 -13.41
N LYS A 51 0.46 10.09 -14.04
CA LYS A 51 0.10 10.26 -15.45
C LYS A 51 -0.19 11.73 -15.76
N THR A 52 0.16 12.19 -16.94
CA THR A 52 -0.24 13.53 -17.42
C THR A 52 -1.75 13.59 -17.65
N THR A 53 -2.34 14.81 -17.59
CA THR A 53 -3.78 14.99 -17.87
C THR A 53 -4.17 14.44 -19.25
N LYS A 54 -3.27 14.58 -20.24
CA LYS A 54 -3.48 14.04 -21.59
C LYS A 54 -3.49 12.52 -21.60
N GLU A 55 -2.59 11.87 -20.89
CA GLU A 55 -2.55 10.41 -20.75
C GLU A 55 -3.77 9.88 -20.01
N ILE A 56 -4.27 10.59 -18.98
CA ILE A 56 -5.50 10.24 -18.28
C ILE A 56 -6.68 10.24 -19.26
N ILE A 57 -6.84 11.29 -20.06
CA ILE A 57 -7.93 11.38 -21.04
C ILE A 57 -7.81 10.24 -22.06
N ILE A 58 -6.64 10.05 -22.65
CA ILE A 58 -6.41 9.02 -23.67
C ILE A 58 -6.67 7.62 -23.12
N SER A 59 -6.17 7.30 -21.92
CA SER A 59 -6.33 5.98 -21.30
C SER A 59 -7.77 5.66 -20.91
N ASN A 60 -8.59 6.66 -20.59
CA ASN A 60 -10.01 6.46 -20.28
C ASN A 60 -10.90 6.40 -21.52
N VAL A 61 -10.55 7.14 -22.59
CA VAL A 61 -11.33 7.16 -23.84
C VAL A 61 -11.03 5.91 -24.69
N PHE A 62 -9.76 5.59 -24.90
CA PHE A 62 -9.34 4.49 -25.78
C PHE A 62 -9.15 3.17 -25.01
N THR A 63 -10.20 2.72 -24.33
CA THR A 63 -10.22 1.39 -23.73
C THR A 63 -10.66 0.34 -24.73
N TYR A 64 -10.28 -0.91 -24.50
CA TYR A 64 -10.71 -2.04 -25.34
C TYR A 64 -12.24 -2.13 -25.47
N PHE A 65 -12.96 -1.96 -24.38
CA PHE A 65 -14.43 -2.01 -24.40
C PHE A 65 -15.06 -0.78 -25.07
N ASN A 66 -14.52 0.42 -24.88
CA ASN A 66 -15.03 1.60 -25.59
C ASN A 66 -14.91 1.44 -27.11
N LEU A 67 -13.85 0.77 -27.59
CA LEU A 67 -13.72 0.44 -29.00
C LEU A 67 -14.81 -0.55 -29.47
N ILE A 68 -15.09 -1.60 -28.68
CA ILE A 68 -16.19 -2.53 -28.98
C ILE A 68 -17.52 -1.80 -29.02
N PHE A 69 -17.80 -0.93 -28.04
CA PHE A 69 -19.02 -0.15 -28.01
C PHE A 69 -19.16 0.80 -29.20
N LEU A 70 -18.05 1.39 -29.64
CA LEU A 70 -18.05 2.21 -30.86
C LEU A 70 -18.42 1.38 -32.09
N VAL A 71 -17.84 0.19 -32.24
CA VAL A 71 -18.16 -0.74 -33.35
C VAL A 71 -19.63 -1.15 -33.28
N ILE A 72 -20.13 -1.53 -32.12
CA ILE A 72 -21.54 -1.89 -31.90
C ILE A 72 -22.49 -0.71 -32.24
N ALA A 73 -22.14 0.50 -31.82
CA ALA A 73 -22.92 1.69 -32.12
C ALA A 73 -23.00 1.92 -33.65
N VAL A 74 -21.90 1.80 -34.36
CA VAL A 74 -21.88 1.91 -35.85
C VAL A 74 -22.74 0.83 -36.47
N LEU A 75 -22.63 -0.42 -36.01
CA LEU A 75 -23.45 -1.53 -36.53
C LEU A 75 -24.95 -1.27 -36.32
N LEU A 76 -25.38 -0.80 -35.14
CA LEU A 76 -26.77 -0.45 -34.87
C LEU A 76 -27.27 0.74 -35.72
N LEU A 77 -26.41 1.73 -35.96
CA LEU A 77 -26.74 2.85 -36.87
C LEU A 77 -26.97 2.38 -38.31
N LEU A 78 -26.12 1.46 -38.81
CA LEU A 78 -26.23 0.92 -40.16
C LEU A 78 -27.51 0.12 -40.39
N VAL A 79 -28.04 -0.56 -39.34
CA VAL A 79 -29.32 -1.30 -39.43
C VAL A 79 -30.53 -0.48 -39.00
N GLY A 80 -30.38 0.83 -38.73
CA GLY A 80 -31.45 1.74 -38.35
C GLY A 80 -32.10 1.43 -36.99
N ALA A 81 -31.31 0.91 -36.03
CA ALA A 81 -31.78 0.58 -34.69
C ALA A 81 -31.41 1.70 -33.67
N PHE A 82 -31.86 2.93 -33.96
CA PHE A 82 -31.49 4.14 -33.18
C PHE A 82 -31.89 4.06 -31.67
N ARG A 83 -33.02 3.40 -31.39
CA ARG A 83 -33.48 3.19 -30.00
C ARG A 83 -32.48 2.43 -29.14
N ASP A 84 -31.76 1.51 -29.74
CA ASP A 84 -30.83 0.64 -29.05
C ASP A 84 -29.47 1.29 -28.69
N LEU A 85 -29.28 2.55 -29.08
CA LEU A 85 -28.14 3.39 -28.69
C LEU A 85 -28.22 3.95 -27.26
N THR A 86 -29.22 3.60 -26.49
CA THR A 86 -29.42 4.05 -25.09
C THR A 86 -28.29 3.69 -24.14
N PHE A 87 -27.42 2.75 -24.51
CA PHE A 87 -26.19 2.45 -23.75
C PHE A 87 -25.11 3.54 -23.90
N LEU A 88 -25.08 4.30 -25.01
CA LEU A 88 -24.02 5.30 -25.25
C LEU A 88 -23.97 6.41 -24.18
N PRO A 89 -25.07 7.05 -23.77
CA PRO A 89 -25.07 8.01 -22.67
C PRO A 89 -24.43 7.44 -21.40
N VAL A 90 -24.68 6.18 -21.06
CA VAL A 90 -24.11 5.53 -19.89
C VAL A 90 -22.59 5.41 -20.02
N ILE A 91 -22.09 4.99 -21.18
CA ILE A 91 -20.64 4.85 -21.44
C ILE A 91 -19.95 6.22 -21.43
N ILE A 92 -20.57 7.23 -22.05
CA ILE A 92 -20.03 8.59 -22.07
C ILE A 92 -19.96 9.14 -20.62
N CYS A 93 -21.03 8.97 -19.83
CA CYS A 93 -21.05 9.38 -18.44
C CYS A 93 -19.97 8.64 -17.61
N ASN A 94 -19.84 7.32 -17.78
CA ASN A 94 -18.83 6.53 -17.10
C ASN A 94 -17.41 7.00 -17.46
N THR A 95 -17.14 7.26 -18.72
CA THR A 95 -15.84 7.77 -19.20
C THR A 95 -15.56 9.15 -18.63
N LEU A 96 -16.52 10.07 -18.64
CA LEU A 96 -16.40 11.41 -18.06
C LEU A 96 -16.16 11.36 -16.55
N ILE A 97 -16.91 10.53 -15.82
CA ILE A 97 -16.72 10.33 -14.37
C ILE A 97 -15.30 9.80 -14.11
N GLY A 98 -14.82 8.83 -14.90
CA GLY A 98 -13.46 8.30 -14.79
C GLY A 98 -12.39 9.38 -14.96
N ILE A 99 -12.49 10.17 -16.02
CA ILE A 99 -11.56 11.27 -16.31
C ILE A 99 -11.57 12.31 -15.18
N ILE A 100 -12.75 12.78 -14.76
CA ILE A 100 -12.89 13.80 -13.71
C ILE A 100 -12.28 13.30 -12.39
N GLN A 101 -12.59 12.06 -12.01
CA GLN A 101 -12.08 11.46 -10.75
C GLN A 101 -10.57 11.25 -10.78
N GLU A 102 -10.01 10.74 -11.89
CA GLU A 102 -8.58 10.52 -12.02
C GLU A 102 -7.79 11.84 -12.02
N ILE A 103 -8.31 12.90 -12.69
CA ILE A 103 -7.72 14.25 -12.64
C ILE A 103 -7.80 14.84 -11.23
N ARG A 104 -8.92 14.66 -10.53
CA ARG A 104 -9.08 15.14 -9.15
C ARG A 104 -8.13 14.42 -8.20
N SER A 105 -7.98 13.10 -8.35
CA SER A 105 -7.02 12.30 -7.59
C SER A 105 -5.60 12.78 -7.82
N LYS A 106 -5.21 12.95 -9.09
CA LYS A 106 -3.89 13.47 -9.45
C LYS A 106 -3.59 14.77 -8.71
N LYS A 107 -4.50 15.76 -8.77
CA LYS A 107 -4.30 17.05 -8.09
C LYS A 107 -4.09 16.90 -6.58
N VAL A 108 -4.77 15.96 -5.93
CA VAL A 108 -4.62 15.71 -4.49
C VAL A 108 -3.28 15.04 -4.20
N LEU A 109 -2.91 14.02 -4.98
CA LEU A 109 -1.64 13.31 -4.84
C LEU A 109 -0.45 14.24 -5.11
N ASP A 110 -0.51 15.04 -6.18
CA ASP A 110 0.54 16.01 -6.51
C ASP A 110 0.74 17.03 -5.36
N LYS A 111 -0.36 17.49 -4.73
CA LYS A 111 -0.28 18.41 -3.58
C LYS A 111 0.34 17.74 -2.34
N LEU A 112 0.07 16.47 -2.10
CA LEU A 112 0.61 15.72 -0.97
C LEU A 112 2.07 15.32 -1.18
N SER A 113 2.45 14.94 -2.40
CA SER A 113 3.83 14.59 -2.74
C SER A 113 4.78 15.78 -2.57
N VAL A 114 4.31 17.01 -2.87
CA VAL A 114 5.09 18.22 -2.60
C VAL A 114 5.37 18.43 -1.11
N LEU A 115 4.44 18.04 -0.22
CA LEU A 115 4.63 18.17 1.23
C LEU A 115 5.68 17.19 1.79
N ASN A 116 5.85 16.05 1.14
CA ASN A 116 6.80 15.00 1.54
C ASN A 116 7.96 14.84 0.53
N ALA A 117 8.18 15.85 -0.34
CA ALA A 117 9.29 15.82 -1.28
C ALA A 117 10.63 15.75 -0.54
N PRO A 118 11.57 14.88 -0.97
CA PRO A 118 12.91 14.81 -0.39
C PRO A 118 13.54 16.20 -0.40
N LYS A 119 14.20 16.55 0.70
CA LYS A 119 14.89 17.83 0.84
C LYS A 119 16.40 17.60 0.80
N ALA A 120 17.11 18.55 0.20
CA ALA A 120 18.56 18.59 0.20
C ALA A 120 19.01 19.89 0.87
N THR A 121 19.99 19.80 1.77
CA THR A 121 20.61 20.97 2.39
C THR A 121 21.85 21.32 1.57
N VAL A 122 21.76 22.39 0.79
CA VAL A 122 22.81 22.81 -0.13
C VAL A 122 23.57 24.04 0.39
N MET A 123 24.87 24.10 0.10
CA MET A 123 25.71 25.28 0.34
C MET A 123 25.64 26.18 -0.91
N ARG A 124 25.11 27.39 -0.76
CA ARG A 124 25.05 28.40 -1.83
C ARG A 124 25.38 29.76 -1.26
N GLU A 125 26.27 30.51 -1.94
CA GLU A 125 26.73 31.83 -1.50
C GLU A 125 27.19 31.85 -0.03
N GLY A 126 27.89 30.80 0.41
CA GLY A 126 28.41 30.65 1.78
C GLY A 126 27.32 30.39 2.85
N LYS A 127 26.08 30.02 2.45
CA LYS A 127 24.99 29.72 3.39
C LYS A 127 24.37 28.38 3.10
N LEU A 128 24.12 27.60 4.15
CA LEU A 128 23.32 26.37 4.08
C LEU A 128 21.84 26.71 3.88
N GLN A 129 21.22 26.13 2.84
CA GLN A 129 19.82 26.34 2.50
C GLN A 129 19.17 24.97 2.28
N THR A 130 18.02 24.72 2.89
CA THR A 130 17.24 23.50 2.63
C THR A 130 16.27 23.75 1.49
N ILE A 131 16.42 22.99 0.42
CA ILE A 131 15.61 23.07 -0.80
C ILE A 131 14.99 21.70 -1.12
N PRO A 132 13.92 21.63 -1.93
CA PRO A 132 13.50 20.35 -2.52
C PRO A 132 14.65 19.73 -3.32
N ALA A 133 14.91 18.44 -3.15
CA ALA A 133 16.02 17.73 -3.80
C ALA A 133 15.97 17.81 -5.34
N GLU A 134 14.79 17.96 -5.94
CA GLU A 134 14.58 18.16 -7.38
C GLU A 134 15.12 19.49 -7.90
N LYS A 135 15.31 20.48 -7.00
CA LYS A 135 15.87 21.82 -7.32
C LYS A 135 17.38 21.91 -7.10
N ALA A 136 18.00 20.83 -6.64
CA ALA A 136 19.46 20.72 -6.64
C ALA A 136 19.96 20.66 -8.10
N VAL A 137 21.12 21.22 -8.37
CA VAL A 137 21.70 21.29 -9.72
C VAL A 137 23.09 20.66 -9.75
N LEU A 138 23.57 20.36 -10.95
CA LEU A 138 24.94 19.89 -11.16
C LEU A 138 25.95 20.85 -10.51
N ASP A 139 26.99 20.31 -9.85
CA ASP A 139 28.03 21.00 -9.08
C ASP A 139 27.53 21.69 -7.79
N ASP A 140 26.29 21.53 -7.35
CA ASP A 140 25.86 21.94 -6.00
C ASP A 140 26.64 21.15 -4.92
N VAL A 141 26.96 21.85 -3.84
CA VAL A 141 27.55 21.23 -2.64
C VAL A 141 26.41 20.92 -1.67
N VAL A 142 26.21 19.65 -1.38
CA VAL A 142 25.11 19.15 -0.51
C VAL A 142 25.69 18.64 0.79
N LYS A 143 25.10 19.03 1.93
CA LYS A 143 25.39 18.45 3.22
C LYS A 143 24.56 17.17 3.39
N PHE A 144 25.23 16.04 3.49
CA PHE A 144 24.64 14.75 3.83
C PHE A 144 24.91 14.42 5.29
N GLN A 145 23.92 13.95 6.02
CA GLN A 145 24.00 13.59 7.43
C GLN A 145 23.17 12.33 7.72
N ALA A 146 23.41 11.72 8.87
CA ALA A 146 22.70 10.51 9.28
C ALA A 146 21.17 10.60 9.05
N GLY A 147 20.60 9.57 8.44
CA GLY A 147 19.17 9.51 8.07
C GLY A 147 18.84 10.06 6.68
N ASN A 148 19.73 10.81 6.03
CA ASN A 148 19.47 11.33 4.68
C ASN A 148 19.64 10.25 3.62
N GLN A 149 18.80 10.31 2.60
CA GLN A 149 19.04 9.62 1.34
C GLN A 149 19.92 10.48 0.44
N ILE A 150 20.88 9.88 -0.23
CA ILE A 150 21.72 10.53 -1.23
C ILE A 150 20.88 10.77 -2.48
N CYS A 151 20.54 12.04 -2.72
CA CYS A 151 19.55 12.45 -3.73
C CYS A 151 20.08 12.43 -5.17
N ALA A 152 21.38 12.50 -5.36
CA ALA A 152 22.07 12.49 -6.66
C ALA A 152 23.49 11.98 -6.44
N ASP A 153 24.15 11.48 -7.51
CA ASP A 153 25.52 10.98 -7.36
C ASP A 153 26.45 12.16 -7.02
N ALA A 154 27.27 12.00 -6.00
CA ALA A 154 28.14 13.05 -5.48
C ALA A 154 29.54 12.52 -5.17
N THR A 155 30.51 13.43 -5.10
CA THR A 155 31.85 13.14 -4.56
C THR A 155 32.01 13.86 -3.23
N VAL A 156 32.46 13.14 -2.20
CA VAL A 156 32.76 13.73 -0.88
C VAL A 156 33.90 14.72 -1.02
N ILE A 157 33.71 15.97 -0.56
CA ILE A 157 34.73 17.02 -0.57
C ILE A 157 35.25 17.32 0.84
N ASP A 158 34.42 17.12 1.86
CA ASP A 158 34.80 17.34 3.26
C ASP A 158 33.97 16.43 4.18
N GLY A 159 34.55 15.99 5.32
CA GLY A 159 33.90 15.14 6.29
C GLY A 159 33.99 13.65 5.97
N GLU A 160 33.39 12.82 6.81
CA GLU A 160 33.37 11.34 6.71
C GLU A 160 31.98 10.83 7.07
N VAL A 161 31.46 9.89 6.26
CA VAL A 161 30.16 9.26 6.48
C VAL A 161 30.22 7.75 6.30
N GLN A 162 29.36 7.04 7.04
CA GLN A 162 29.05 5.65 6.76
C GLN A 162 27.76 5.59 5.95
N VAL A 163 27.79 4.93 4.81
CA VAL A 163 26.64 4.78 3.91
C VAL A 163 26.25 3.31 3.78
N ASN A 164 24.97 3.08 3.65
CA ASN A 164 24.40 1.77 3.32
C ASN A 164 23.94 1.78 1.85
N GLU A 165 24.57 0.94 1.05
CA GLU A 165 24.29 0.80 -0.39
C GLU A 165 23.41 -0.42 -0.72
N SER A 166 22.79 -1.05 0.29
CA SER A 166 22.05 -2.31 0.14
C SER A 166 20.88 -2.26 -0.83
N LEU A 167 20.27 -1.09 -1.05
CA LEU A 167 19.22 -0.94 -2.06
C LEU A 167 19.76 -1.01 -3.50
N LEU A 168 21.03 -0.78 -3.69
CA LEU A 168 21.71 -0.77 -4.99
C LEU A 168 22.42 -2.09 -5.24
N THR A 169 23.16 -2.58 -4.25
CA THR A 169 24.03 -3.75 -4.35
C THR A 169 23.39 -5.03 -3.82
N GLY A 170 22.40 -4.91 -2.94
CA GLY A 170 21.81 -6.04 -2.20
C GLY A 170 22.59 -6.47 -0.96
N GLU A 171 23.79 -5.90 -0.72
CA GLU A 171 24.64 -6.18 0.44
C GLU A 171 24.36 -5.14 1.53
N SER A 172 24.24 -5.58 2.78
CA SER A 172 23.84 -4.72 3.90
C SER A 172 25.00 -4.11 4.68
N ASP A 173 26.24 -4.29 4.21
CA ASP A 173 27.42 -3.77 4.87
C ASP A 173 27.48 -2.24 4.78
N GLU A 174 27.88 -1.60 5.90
CA GLU A 174 28.09 -0.17 5.97
C GLU A 174 29.47 0.19 5.41
N ILE A 175 29.53 1.10 4.45
CA ILE A 175 30.76 1.51 3.77
C ILE A 175 31.15 2.91 4.24
N THR A 176 32.36 3.06 4.76
CA THR A 176 32.89 4.38 5.13
C THR A 176 33.38 5.11 3.88
N LYS A 177 32.89 6.32 3.66
CA LYS A 177 33.26 7.23 2.55
C LYS A 177 34.01 8.44 3.09
N LYS A 178 35.14 8.73 2.49
CA LYS A 178 36.06 9.83 2.82
C LYS A 178 36.18 10.84 1.68
N PRO A 179 36.82 12.00 1.88
CA PRO A 179 37.04 12.95 0.80
C PRO A 179 37.69 12.28 -0.42
N GLY A 180 37.08 12.49 -1.61
CA GLY A 180 37.43 11.86 -2.87
C GLY A 180 36.61 10.64 -3.23
N ASP A 181 35.87 10.01 -2.29
CA ASP A 181 35.00 8.88 -2.56
C ASP A 181 33.65 9.28 -3.17
N THR A 182 33.09 8.37 -3.97
CA THR A 182 31.79 8.58 -4.62
C THR A 182 30.65 8.12 -3.72
N LEU A 183 29.64 8.96 -3.61
CA LEU A 183 28.34 8.68 -3.00
C LEU A 183 27.34 8.36 -4.13
N MET A 184 26.75 7.18 -4.10
CA MET A 184 25.76 6.76 -5.11
C MET A 184 24.35 7.21 -4.72
N SER A 185 23.63 7.82 -5.68
CA SER A 185 22.22 8.17 -5.49
C SER A 185 21.37 6.94 -5.15
N GLY A 186 20.48 7.09 -4.17
CA GLY A 186 19.63 6.00 -3.68
C GLY A 186 20.22 5.24 -2.47
N SER A 187 21.49 5.40 -2.13
CA SER A 187 22.06 4.93 -0.87
C SER A 187 21.70 5.86 0.30
N PHE A 188 21.94 5.43 1.53
CA PHE A 188 21.57 6.16 2.75
C PHE A 188 22.75 6.39 3.65
N VAL A 189 22.78 7.57 4.28
CA VAL A 189 23.75 7.88 5.33
C VAL A 189 23.28 7.26 6.64
N VAL A 190 24.07 6.35 7.20
CA VAL A 190 23.82 5.66 8.47
C VAL A 190 24.34 6.48 9.64
N SER A 191 25.57 6.97 9.53
CA SER A 191 26.23 7.77 10.57
C SER A 191 27.20 8.80 9.98
N GLY A 192 27.57 9.81 10.75
CA GLY A 192 28.47 10.88 10.35
C GLY A 192 27.81 11.99 9.55
N SER A 193 28.61 12.90 9.03
CA SER A 193 28.19 13.98 8.12
C SER A 193 29.31 14.38 7.17
N CYS A 194 28.96 14.69 5.92
CA CYS A 194 29.91 15.16 4.92
C CYS A 194 29.29 16.24 4.02
N LEU A 195 30.16 16.97 3.31
CA LEU A 195 29.81 17.82 2.18
C LEU A 195 30.19 17.09 0.90
N GLY A 196 29.22 16.89 0.00
CA GLY A 196 29.43 16.23 -1.28
C GLY A 196 29.04 17.14 -2.44
N ARG A 197 29.88 17.20 -3.50
CA ARG A 197 29.56 17.90 -4.74
C ARG A 197 28.82 16.98 -5.67
N LEU A 198 27.68 17.44 -6.20
CA LEU A 198 26.87 16.67 -7.12
C LEU A 198 27.54 16.50 -8.48
N GLU A 199 27.76 15.26 -8.90
CA GLU A 199 28.45 14.90 -10.14
C GLU A 199 27.48 14.48 -11.25
N GLN A 200 26.35 13.79 -10.90
CA GLN A 200 25.33 13.38 -11.84
C GLN A 200 23.95 13.62 -11.23
N VAL A 201 23.09 14.34 -11.98
CA VAL A 201 21.75 14.76 -11.52
C VAL A 201 20.65 14.32 -12.47
N GLY A 202 19.45 14.15 -11.96
CA GLY A 202 18.26 13.78 -12.73
C GLY A 202 18.44 12.47 -13.48
N ALA A 203 18.27 12.46 -14.81
CA ALA A 203 18.34 11.26 -15.65
C ALA A 203 19.70 10.54 -15.61
N ASP A 204 20.79 11.27 -15.32
CA ASP A 204 22.13 10.71 -15.34
C ASP A 204 22.50 10.05 -14.00
N SER A 205 21.75 10.29 -12.94
CA SER A 205 22.01 9.67 -11.63
C SER A 205 21.85 8.16 -11.68
N TYR A 206 22.63 7.45 -10.87
CA TYR A 206 22.65 5.99 -10.80
C TYR A 206 21.26 5.39 -10.54
N ILE A 207 20.55 5.93 -9.54
CA ILE A 207 19.21 5.45 -9.20
C ILE A 207 18.19 5.66 -10.32
N SER A 208 18.32 6.75 -11.10
CA SER A 208 17.43 7.02 -12.23
C SER A 208 17.67 6.03 -13.37
N LYS A 209 18.92 5.71 -13.68
CA LYS A 209 19.28 4.68 -14.68
C LYS A 209 18.76 3.32 -14.28
N LEU A 210 18.99 2.92 -13.02
CA LEU A 210 18.49 1.65 -12.48
C LEU A 210 16.96 1.57 -12.50
N THR A 211 16.28 2.67 -12.20
CA THR A 211 14.81 2.75 -12.24
C THR A 211 14.27 2.61 -13.66
N LEU A 212 14.90 3.22 -14.65
CA LEU A 212 14.53 3.10 -16.06
C LEU A 212 14.72 1.66 -16.57
N GLU A 213 15.83 1.00 -16.22
CA GLU A 213 16.09 -0.40 -16.55
C GLU A 213 15.09 -1.34 -15.88
N ALA A 214 14.77 -1.12 -14.61
CA ALA A 214 13.77 -1.90 -13.89
C ALA A 214 12.36 -1.75 -14.48
N LYS A 215 11.98 -0.56 -14.94
CA LYS A 215 10.70 -0.31 -15.61
C LYS A 215 10.60 -0.98 -16.98
N ALA A 216 11.71 -1.09 -17.70
CA ALA A 216 11.74 -1.81 -18.98
C ALA A 216 11.51 -3.32 -18.84
N THR A 217 11.74 -3.88 -17.65
CA THR A 217 11.68 -5.31 -17.36
C THR A 217 10.49 -5.78 -16.53
N LYS A 218 9.78 -4.89 -15.82
CA LYS A 218 8.65 -5.27 -14.95
C LYS A 218 7.47 -4.30 -15.13
N GLU A 219 6.33 -4.85 -15.55
CA GLU A 219 5.04 -4.26 -15.21
C GLU A 219 4.95 -4.25 -13.68
N GLY A 220 4.68 -3.09 -13.08
CA GLY A 220 4.55 -2.96 -11.63
C GLY A 220 3.57 -3.99 -11.08
N GLU A 221 3.88 -4.63 -9.96
CA GLU A 221 3.01 -5.61 -9.33
C GLU A 221 1.67 -4.95 -8.96
N GLN A 222 0.62 -5.30 -9.69
CA GLN A 222 -0.75 -4.83 -9.42
C GLN A 222 -1.32 -5.51 -8.17
N SER A 223 -2.28 -4.87 -7.50
CA SER A 223 -3.01 -5.46 -6.38
C SER A 223 -3.74 -6.75 -6.80
N GLU A 224 -3.97 -7.69 -5.84
CA GLU A 224 -4.69 -8.95 -6.13
C GLU A 224 -6.07 -8.69 -6.73
N MET A 225 -6.76 -7.70 -6.20
CA MET A 225 -8.09 -7.29 -6.67
C MET A 225 -8.04 -6.77 -8.11
N ILE A 226 -7.16 -5.83 -8.42
CA ILE A 226 -7.02 -5.26 -9.77
C ILE A 226 -6.59 -6.34 -10.76
N ARG A 227 -5.60 -7.17 -10.42
CA ARG A 227 -5.17 -8.30 -11.26
C ARG A 227 -6.31 -9.30 -11.52
N SER A 228 -7.16 -9.53 -10.52
CA SER A 228 -8.32 -10.41 -10.66
C SER A 228 -9.38 -9.82 -11.57
N LEU A 229 -9.60 -8.51 -11.50
CA LEU A 229 -10.49 -7.78 -12.39
C LEU A 229 -9.96 -7.77 -13.83
N ASP A 230 -8.67 -7.52 -14.03
CA ASP A 230 -8.03 -7.54 -15.34
C ASP A 230 -8.14 -8.92 -16.02
N LYS A 231 -7.91 -10.00 -15.26
CA LYS A 231 -8.10 -11.36 -15.76
C LYS A 231 -9.55 -11.62 -16.19
N LEU A 232 -10.52 -11.18 -15.36
CA LEU A 232 -11.94 -11.31 -15.70
C LEU A 232 -12.27 -10.57 -16.99
N VAL A 233 -11.82 -9.32 -17.11
CA VAL A 233 -11.99 -8.46 -18.28
C VAL A 233 -11.38 -9.10 -19.55
N GLN A 234 -10.18 -9.66 -19.45
CA GLN A 234 -9.51 -10.35 -20.56
C GLN A 234 -10.26 -11.60 -21.01
N ILE A 235 -10.71 -12.45 -20.07
CA ILE A 235 -11.49 -13.64 -20.38
C ILE A 235 -12.79 -13.27 -21.09
N VAL A 236 -13.54 -12.32 -20.53
CA VAL A 236 -14.80 -11.84 -21.12
C VAL A 236 -14.54 -11.22 -22.49
N GLY A 237 -13.52 -10.36 -22.61
CA GLY A 237 -13.15 -9.72 -23.89
C GLY A 237 -12.83 -10.71 -25.00
N PHE A 238 -12.16 -11.83 -24.67
CA PHE A 238 -11.89 -12.89 -25.63
C PHE A 238 -13.17 -13.66 -26.04
N LEU A 239 -14.06 -13.93 -25.09
CA LEU A 239 -15.28 -14.74 -25.34
C LEU A 239 -16.38 -13.98 -26.07
N ILE A 240 -16.47 -12.66 -25.93
CA ILE A 240 -17.53 -11.84 -26.55
C ILE A 240 -17.55 -11.97 -28.09
N ILE A 241 -16.40 -11.94 -28.73
CA ILE A 241 -16.31 -11.93 -30.20
C ILE A 241 -16.85 -13.22 -30.80
N PRO A 242 -16.36 -14.43 -30.45
CA PRO A 242 -16.87 -15.66 -31.02
C PRO A 242 -18.36 -15.90 -30.70
N ILE A 243 -18.81 -15.58 -29.48
CA ILE A 243 -20.21 -15.73 -29.11
C ILE A 243 -21.10 -14.78 -29.94
N GLY A 244 -20.69 -13.54 -30.12
CA GLY A 244 -21.42 -12.58 -30.95
C GLY A 244 -21.57 -13.04 -32.38
N ILE A 245 -20.48 -13.52 -32.99
CA ILE A 245 -20.50 -14.03 -34.37
C ILE A 245 -21.43 -15.24 -34.51
N VAL A 246 -21.34 -16.22 -33.58
CA VAL A 246 -22.19 -17.41 -33.60
C VAL A 246 -23.66 -17.07 -33.42
N LEU A 247 -24.00 -16.19 -32.44
CA LEU A 247 -25.37 -15.75 -32.22
C LEU A 247 -25.96 -15.04 -33.44
N PHE A 248 -25.21 -14.14 -34.05
CA PHE A 248 -25.63 -13.44 -35.24
C PHE A 248 -25.84 -14.42 -36.40
N GLY A 249 -24.86 -15.29 -36.68
CA GLY A 249 -24.94 -16.28 -37.75
C GLY A 249 -26.07 -17.27 -37.54
N GLN A 250 -26.29 -17.77 -36.33
CA GLN A 250 -27.41 -18.65 -36.03
C GLN A 250 -28.79 -18.00 -36.30
N GLN A 251 -29.01 -16.79 -35.84
CA GLN A 251 -30.28 -16.10 -35.99
C GLN A 251 -30.56 -15.65 -37.42
N TYR A 252 -29.50 -15.20 -38.12
CA TYR A 252 -29.64 -14.75 -39.50
C TYR A 252 -29.75 -15.90 -40.51
N LEU A 253 -28.89 -16.96 -40.35
CA LEU A 253 -28.81 -18.06 -41.33
C LEU A 253 -29.79 -19.19 -41.06
N LEU A 254 -30.13 -19.46 -39.78
CA LEU A 254 -30.95 -20.61 -39.37
C LEU A 254 -32.32 -20.22 -38.80
N GLY A 255 -32.50 -18.98 -38.37
CA GLY A 255 -33.68 -18.51 -37.66
C GLY A 255 -34.65 -17.64 -38.49
N ASP A 256 -34.42 -17.49 -39.81
CA ASP A 256 -35.22 -16.62 -40.70
C ASP A 256 -35.50 -15.20 -40.19
N SER A 257 -34.64 -14.72 -39.33
CA SER A 257 -34.74 -13.39 -38.71
C SER A 257 -34.17 -12.31 -39.59
N SER A 258 -34.73 -11.08 -39.51
CA SER A 258 -34.17 -9.95 -40.25
C SER A 258 -32.73 -9.63 -39.76
N ILE A 259 -31.92 -9.03 -40.63
CA ILE A 259 -30.56 -8.55 -40.25
C ILE A 259 -30.65 -7.65 -39.01
N LYS A 260 -31.65 -6.79 -38.94
CA LYS A 260 -31.89 -5.88 -37.82
C LYS A 260 -32.08 -6.65 -36.50
N THR A 261 -32.98 -7.62 -36.49
CA THR A 261 -33.29 -8.43 -35.29
C THR A 261 -32.11 -9.25 -34.86
N SER A 262 -31.41 -9.89 -35.81
CA SER A 262 -30.20 -10.67 -35.53
C SER A 262 -29.07 -9.80 -34.93
N MET A 263 -28.92 -8.57 -35.44
CA MET A 263 -27.93 -7.61 -34.94
C MET A 263 -28.32 -7.11 -33.54
N GLN A 264 -29.57 -6.80 -33.29
CA GLN A 264 -30.06 -6.38 -31.98
C GLN A 264 -29.84 -7.47 -30.92
N ALA A 265 -30.12 -8.71 -31.21
CA ALA A 265 -29.92 -9.85 -30.33
C ALA A 265 -28.43 -10.09 -29.98
N MET A 266 -27.57 -10.05 -31.03
CA MET A 266 -26.13 -10.12 -30.84
C MET A 266 -25.62 -8.99 -29.94
N VAL A 267 -26.00 -7.76 -30.22
CA VAL A 267 -25.57 -6.57 -29.47
C VAL A 267 -26.10 -6.60 -28.05
N ALA A 268 -27.34 -7.03 -27.81
CA ALA A 268 -27.88 -7.21 -26.47
C ALA A 268 -27.05 -8.19 -25.65
N ALA A 269 -26.73 -9.34 -26.22
CA ALA A 269 -25.91 -10.33 -25.56
C ALA A 269 -24.50 -9.78 -25.22
N ILE A 270 -23.86 -9.07 -26.16
CA ILE A 270 -22.52 -8.48 -25.96
C ILE A 270 -22.55 -7.42 -24.85
N ILE A 271 -23.49 -6.46 -24.88
CA ILE A 271 -23.64 -5.41 -23.84
C ILE A 271 -23.87 -6.05 -22.45
N GLY A 272 -24.68 -7.14 -22.43
CA GLY A 272 -24.92 -7.90 -21.20
C GLY A 272 -23.65 -8.55 -20.63
N MET A 273 -22.76 -9.04 -21.48
CA MET A 273 -21.52 -9.71 -21.07
C MET A 273 -20.40 -8.75 -20.64
N ILE A 274 -20.39 -7.51 -21.13
CA ILE A 274 -19.34 -6.53 -20.76
C ILE A 274 -19.56 -6.06 -19.31
N PRO A 275 -18.53 -6.15 -18.44
CA PRO A 275 -18.60 -5.64 -17.08
C PRO A 275 -18.39 -4.11 -17.04
N GLU A 276 -19.32 -3.36 -17.62
CA GLU A 276 -19.27 -1.90 -17.67
C GLU A 276 -19.17 -1.29 -16.28
N GLY A 277 -18.29 -0.32 -16.11
CA GLY A 277 -18.17 0.44 -14.87
C GLY A 277 -17.55 -0.31 -13.70
N LEU A 278 -17.28 -1.61 -13.78
CA LEU A 278 -16.64 -2.35 -12.65
C LEU A 278 -15.22 -1.86 -12.38
N TYR A 279 -14.42 -1.68 -13.43
CA TYR A 279 -13.08 -1.15 -13.33
C TYR A 279 -13.08 0.33 -12.88
N LEU A 280 -13.97 1.12 -13.45
CA LEU A 280 -14.20 2.50 -13.03
C LEU A 280 -14.55 2.59 -11.55
N LEU A 281 -15.49 1.76 -11.08
CA LEU A 281 -15.90 1.74 -9.68
C LEU A 281 -14.76 1.39 -8.74
N ALA A 282 -13.95 0.38 -9.10
CA ALA A 282 -12.76 -0.01 -8.32
C ALA A 282 -11.73 1.13 -8.26
N SER A 283 -11.45 1.76 -9.39
CA SER A 283 -10.54 2.89 -9.49
C SER A 283 -11.04 4.09 -8.67
N VAL A 284 -12.31 4.48 -8.84
CA VAL A 284 -12.93 5.58 -8.09
C VAL A 284 -12.94 5.30 -6.58
N ALA A 285 -13.26 4.09 -6.16
CA ALA A 285 -13.28 3.73 -4.74
C ALA A 285 -11.89 3.84 -4.10
N LEU A 286 -10.84 3.39 -4.80
CA LEU A 286 -9.44 3.54 -4.35
C LEU A 286 -9.03 5.01 -4.27
N VAL A 287 -9.35 5.80 -5.29
CA VAL A 287 -9.05 7.23 -5.34
C VAL A 287 -9.73 7.99 -4.19
N VAL A 288 -11.02 7.74 -3.94
CA VAL A 288 -11.76 8.35 -2.83
C VAL A 288 -11.15 7.93 -1.49
N SER A 289 -10.67 6.68 -1.38
CA SER A 289 -9.96 6.19 -0.20
C SER A 289 -8.67 6.95 0.05
N VAL A 290 -7.83 7.12 -0.98
CA VAL A 290 -6.60 7.92 -0.89
C VAL A 290 -6.91 9.35 -0.44
N MET A 291 -7.95 9.98 -1.01
CA MET A 291 -8.37 11.33 -0.61
C MET A 291 -8.79 11.39 0.88
N ARG A 292 -9.51 10.38 1.38
CA ARG A 292 -9.91 10.32 2.80
C ARG A 292 -8.71 10.06 3.71
N LEU A 293 -7.76 9.23 3.30
CA LEU A 293 -6.52 9.03 4.05
C LEU A 293 -5.68 10.31 4.08
N ALA A 294 -5.64 11.03 2.97
CA ALA A 294 -4.98 12.33 2.89
C ALA A 294 -5.54 13.36 3.88
N THR A 295 -6.87 13.41 4.08
CA THR A 295 -7.48 14.29 5.11
C THR A 295 -7.09 13.90 6.53
N LYS A 296 -6.66 12.65 6.74
CA LYS A 296 -6.11 12.13 8.00
C LYS A 296 -4.59 12.23 8.08
N LYS A 297 -3.96 13.00 7.20
CA LYS A 297 -2.51 13.20 7.13
C LYS A 297 -1.74 11.89 6.89
N VAL A 298 -2.33 10.97 6.14
CA VAL A 298 -1.68 9.74 5.67
C VAL A 298 -1.41 9.87 4.19
N LEU A 299 -0.14 9.88 3.82
CA LEU A 299 0.31 9.85 2.43
C LEU A 299 0.38 8.42 1.94
N VAL A 300 -0.19 8.17 0.77
CA VAL A 300 -0.19 6.86 0.11
C VAL A 300 0.70 6.94 -1.12
N HIS A 301 1.82 6.24 -1.13
CA HIS A 301 2.72 6.12 -2.28
C HIS A 301 2.25 5.03 -3.26
N ASP A 302 1.70 3.93 -2.71
CA ASP A 302 1.18 2.81 -3.51
C ASP A 302 -0.24 2.44 -3.05
N MET A 303 -1.21 2.54 -3.96
CA MET A 303 -2.61 2.20 -3.68
C MET A 303 -2.82 0.71 -3.34
N LYS A 304 -1.89 -0.17 -3.73
CA LYS A 304 -1.92 -1.60 -3.40
C LYS A 304 -1.92 -1.83 -1.89
N CYS A 305 -1.22 -0.99 -1.12
CA CYS A 305 -1.13 -1.12 0.32
C CYS A 305 -2.49 -1.00 1.03
N ILE A 306 -3.45 -0.24 0.47
CA ILE A 306 -4.79 -0.07 1.03
C ILE A 306 -5.53 -1.42 1.04
N GLU A 307 -5.43 -2.19 -0.05
CA GLU A 307 -5.99 -3.54 -0.14
C GLU A 307 -5.25 -4.49 0.81
N THR A 308 -3.92 -4.46 0.77
CA THR A 308 -3.07 -5.36 1.56
C THR A 308 -3.29 -5.14 3.06
N LEU A 309 -3.34 -3.88 3.50
CA LEU A 309 -3.55 -3.54 4.91
C LEU A 309 -4.90 -4.04 5.44
N ALA A 310 -5.93 -4.06 4.59
CA ALA A 310 -7.23 -4.61 4.95
C ALA A 310 -7.20 -6.13 5.24
N ARG A 311 -6.17 -6.83 4.76
CA ARG A 311 -5.96 -8.28 4.90
C ARG A 311 -4.84 -8.66 5.86
N VAL A 312 -4.13 -7.68 6.42
CA VAL A 312 -3.03 -7.90 7.36
C VAL A 312 -3.47 -8.74 8.53
N ASN A 313 -2.69 -9.76 8.84
CA ASN A 313 -2.88 -10.63 9.99
C ASN A 313 -1.66 -10.66 10.93
N VAL A 314 -0.52 -10.07 10.53
CA VAL A 314 0.64 -9.82 11.39
C VAL A 314 1.11 -8.38 11.20
N LEU A 315 1.27 -7.65 12.29
CA LEU A 315 1.82 -6.31 12.33
C LEU A 315 3.16 -6.36 13.06
N CYS A 316 4.25 -6.18 12.32
CA CYS A 316 5.58 -6.01 12.86
C CYS A 316 5.80 -4.52 13.18
N VAL A 317 6.11 -4.22 14.43
CA VAL A 317 6.34 -2.85 14.88
C VAL A 317 7.75 -2.69 15.42
N ASP A 318 8.42 -1.61 15.01
CA ASP A 318 9.61 -1.18 15.72
C ASP A 318 9.20 -0.49 17.03
N LYS A 319 10.03 -0.57 18.06
CA LYS A 319 9.78 0.07 19.35
C LYS A 319 9.82 1.59 19.22
N THR A 320 10.97 2.09 18.74
CA THR A 320 11.27 3.52 18.67
C THR A 320 10.45 4.20 17.59
N GLY A 321 9.95 5.40 17.86
CA GLY A 321 9.13 6.17 16.90
C GLY A 321 7.74 5.59 16.61
N THR A 322 7.48 4.30 16.88
CA THR A 322 6.16 3.67 16.69
C THR A 322 5.40 3.47 18.00
N ILE A 323 5.90 2.62 18.91
CA ILE A 323 5.32 2.40 20.25
C ILE A 323 5.59 3.61 21.12
N THR A 324 6.82 4.12 21.03
CA THR A 324 7.27 5.31 21.75
C THR A 324 7.27 6.53 20.85
N GLU A 325 7.32 7.71 21.43
CA GLU A 325 7.60 8.96 20.73
C GLU A 325 9.03 8.91 20.16
N ASN A 326 9.30 9.69 19.09
CA ASN A 326 10.63 9.85 18.53
C ASN A 326 11.45 10.90 19.33
N THR A 327 11.26 10.91 20.64
CA THR A 327 11.97 11.75 21.59
C THR A 327 12.56 10.86 22.67
N MET A 328 13.69 11.25 23.19
CA MET A 328 14.33 10.60 24.32
C MET A 328 14.48 11.60 25.46
N LYS A 329 14.38 11.14 26.68
CA LYS A 329 14.62 11.97 27.87
C LYS A 329 15.54 11.25 28.82
N VAL A 330 16.48 11.97 29.39
CA VAL A 330 17.24 11.46 30.53
C VAL A 330 16.29 11.45 31.73
N HIS A 331 16.14 10.28 32.35
CA HIS A 331 15.33 10.11 33.56
C HIS A 331 16.14 10.45 34.81
N ASP A 332 17.30 9.81 34.95
CA ASP A 332 18.20 10.03 36.08
C ASP A 332 19.63 9.56 35.75
N VAL A 333 20.54 9.89 36.65
CA VAL A 333 21.93 9.45 36.62
C VAL A 333 22.25 8.80 37.96
N VAL A 334 22.76 7.57 37.90
CA VAL A 334 23.14 6.78 39.07
C VAL A 334 24.67 6.74 39.14
N SER A 335 25.28 7.26 40.23
CA SER A 335 26.70 7.15 40.49
C SER A 335 27.07 5.71 40.83
N LEU A 336 28.29 5.32 40.43
CA LEU A 336 28.86 4.02 40.75
C LEU A 336 30.01 4.17 41.73
N GLU A 337 30.28 3.10 42.49
CA GLU A 337 31.28 3.09 43.56
C GLU A 337 32.70 3.58 43.12
N PRO A 338 33.24 3.27 41.93
CA PRO A 338 34.53 3.80 41.48
C PRO A 338 34.56 5.34 41.42
N TYR A 339 33.46 5.99 41.03
CA TYR A 339 33.36 7.45 40.99
C TYR A 339 33.36 8.06 42.43
N GLU A 340 32.65 7.43 43.36
CA GLU A 340 32.51 7.91 44.73
C GLU A 340 33.85 7.85 45.50
N LYS A 341 34.81 7.09 45.01
CA LYS A 341 36.16 6.94 45.58
C LYS A 341 37.19 7.94 45.04
N GLU A 342 36.85 8.67 43.96
CA GLU A 342 37.75 9.67 43.36
C GLU A 342 37.25 11.09 43.68
N GLU A 343 38.18 12.02 43.92
CA GLU A 343 37.91 13.46 44.08
C GLU A 343 37.71 14.10 42.70
N LEU A 344 36.51 13.97 42.13
CA LEU A 344 36.12 14.48 40.80
C LEU A 344 35.05 15.57 40.88
N PRO A 345 34.92 16.43 39.86
CA PRO A 345 33.77 17.32 39.75
C PRO A 345 32.44 16.54 39.80
N PRO A 346 31.32 17.18 40.15
CA PRO A 346 30.01 16.51 40.19
C PRO A 346 29.73 15.76 38.88
N LEU A 347 29.28 14.49 38.97
CA LEU A 347 29.07 13.63 37.79
C LEU A 347 28.17 14.28 36.74
N LYS A 348 27.19 15.06 37.15
CA LYS A 348 26.30 15.82 36.25
C LYS A 348 27.01 16.92 35.46
N GLU A 349 28.03 17.57 36.05
CA GLU A 349 28.85 18.58 35.37
C GLU A 349 29.81 17.93 34.37
N LEU A 350 30.41 16.80 34.72
CA LEU A 350 31.27 16.04 33.83
C LEU A 350 30.48 15.48 32.62
N LEU A 351 29.27 14.98 32.83
CA LEU A 351 28.36 14.59 31.78
C LEU A 351 27.89 15.78 30.94
N GLY A 352 27.77 16.97 31.54
CA GLY A 352 27.50 18.22 30.87
C GLY A 352 28.60 18.61 29.90
N ASP A 353 29.89 18.60 30.34
CA ASP A 353 31.04 18.83 29.48
C ASP A 353 31.10 17.84 28.31
N PHE A 354 30.89 16.54 28.62
CA PHE A 354 30.83 15.50 27.61
C PHE A 354 29.74 15.76 26.57
N ALA A 355 28.52 16.05 27.01
CA ALA A 355 27.40 16.27 26.11
C ALA A 355 27.59 17.53 25.24
N HIS A 356 28.08 18.64 25.80
CA HIS A 356 28.34 19.87 25.06
C HIS A 356 29.50 19.82 24.10
N ALA A 357 30.49 18.93 24.34
CA ALA A 357 31.59 18.68 23.41
C ALA A 357 31.14 17.89 22.16
N MET A 358 30.03 17.13 22.26
CA MET A 358 29.51 16.32 21.18
C MET A 358 28.59 17.12 20.27
N SER A 359 28.54 16.75 19.00
CA SER A 359 27.51 17.26 18.06
C SER A 359 26.14 16.68 18.36
N LYS A 360 25.08 17.43 18.01
CA LYS A 360 23.68 17.06 18.25
C LYS A 360 23.17 16.10 17.14
N ASP A 361 23.90 15.03 16.89
CA ASP A 361 23.71 14.15 15.72
C ASP A 361 22.63 13.09 15.92
N ASN A 362 22.26 12.82 17.19
CA ASN A 362 21.27 11.79 17.48
C ASN A 362 20.38 12.19 18.69
N ILE A 363 19.24 11.52 18.81
CA ILE A 363 18.22 11.80 19.84
C ILE A 363 18.75 11.59 21.26
N THR A 364 19.69 10.68 21.45
CA THR A 364 20.33 10.42 22.77
C THR A 364 21.15 11.62 23.20
N MET A 365 22.02 12.12 22.31
CA MET A 365 22.85 13.26 22.61
C MET A 365 22.04 14.55 22.75
N ALA A 366 20.96 14.68 21.96
CA ALA A 366 20.00 15.79 22.12
C ALA A 366 19.36 15.79 23.51
N ALA A 367 18.94 14.61 24.01
CA ALA A 367 18.38 14.47 25.36
C ALA A 367 19.40 14.74 26.46
N MET A 368 20.65 14.31 26.24
CA MET A 368 21.78 14.59 27.17
C MET A 368 22.04 16.10 27.26
N GLN A 369 22.13 16.81 26.14
CA GLN A 369 22.34 18.26 26.13
C GLN A 369 21.18 19.05 26.72
N GLU A 370 19.94 18.56 26.60
CA GLU A 370 18.77 19.20 27.21
C GLU A 370 18.74 19.02 28.74
N TYR A 371 19.18 17.86 29.23
CA TYR A 371 19.18 17.54 30.66
C TYR A 371 20.38 18.14 31.41
N PHE A 372 21.58 18.01 30.82
CA PHE A 372 22.84 18.50 31.41
C PHE A 372 23.16 19.89 30.85
N THR A 373 22.54 20.91 31.42
CA THR A 373 22.68 22.30 30.96
C THR A 373 23.92 23.01 31.46
N GLN A 374 24.58 22.48 32.51
CA GLN A 374 25.79 23.03 33.13
C GLN A 374 26.95 22.04 33.01
N GLY A 375 28.10 22.55 32.64
CA GLY A 375 29.38 21.82 32.66
C GLY A 375 30.44 22.62 33.42
N SER A 376 31.60 22.02 33.71
CA SER A 376 32.72 22.68 34.32
C SER A 376 33.53 23.58 33.37
N GLY A 377 33.18 23.58 32.08
CA GLY A 377 33.81 24.40 31.05
C GLY A 377 35.09 23.82 30.44
N GLN A 378 35.27 22.49 30.53
CA GLN A 378 36.42 21.84 29.93
C GLN A 378 36.34 21.87 28.40
N VAL A 379 37.48 22.11 27.73
CA VAL A 379 37.58 22.13 26.28
C VAL A 379 38.04 20.76 25.78
N ALA A 380 37.26 20.15 24.87
CA ALA A 380 37.61 18.87 24.30
C ALA A 380 38.82 18.97 23.36
N THR A 381 39.77 18.06 23.48
CA THR A 381 40.94 17.92 22.59
C THR A 381 40.64 16.94 21.45
N SER A 382 39.79 15.95 21.67
CA SER A 382 39.35 14.99 20.65
C SER A 382 37.96 14.53 20.96
N VAL A 383 37.19 14.30 19.90
CA VAL A 383 35.80 13.83 19.96
C VAL A 383 35.61 12.71 18.96
N THR A 384 35.08 11.57 19.41
CA THR A 384 34.67 10.48 18.53
C THR A 384 33.14 10.37 18.55
N SER A 385 32.52 10.58 17.42
CA SER A 385 31.05 10.46 17.25
C SER A 385 30.59 9.02 17.50
N PHE A 386 29.27 8.86 17.76
CA PHE A 386 28.69 7.55 18.04
C PHE A 386 28.88 6.58 16.86
N SER A 387 29.40 5.40 17.16
CA SER A 387 29.56 4.30 16.22
C SER A 387 28.43 3.28 16.39
N SER A 388 27.70 3.00 15.31
CA SER A 388 26.69 1.94 15.30
C SER A 388 27.26 0.53 15.47
N ALA A 389 28.51 0.33 15.04
CA ALA A 389 29.22 -0.95 15.17
C ALA A 389 29.73 -1.20 16.61
N PHE A 390 30.32 -0.17 17.24
CA PHE A 390 30.95 -0.29 18.57
C PHE A 390 30.10 0.26 19.72
N LYS A 391 28.93 0.86 19.39
CA LYS A 391 27.91 1.30 20.37
C LYS A 391 28.38 2.25 21.46
N TYR A 392 29.41 3.06 21.19
CA TYR A 392 29.89 4.09 22.11
C TYR A 392 30.26 5.39 21.38
N SER A 393 30.37 6.46 22.12
CA SER A 393 30.98 7.75 21.77
C SER A 393 32.01 8.13 22.81
N SER A 394 32.99 8.97 22.46
CA SER A 394 34.05 9.37 23.39
C SER A 394 34.44 10.84 23.22
N VAL A 395 34.90 11.43 24.34
CA VAL A 395 35.46 12.78 24.39
C VAL A 395 36.74 12.74 25.25
N THR A 396 37.78 13.35 24.74
CA THR A 396 39.04 13.51 25.50
C THR A 396 39.20 14.97 25.94
N PHE A 397 39.32 15.17 27.23
CA PHE A 397 39.65 16.48 27.82
C PHE A 397 41.08 16.42 28.32
N HIS A 398 41.92 17.32 27.79
CA HIS A 398 43.37 17.31 28.05
C HIS A 398 44.01 15.93 27.74
N THR A 399 44.22 15.11 28.78
CA THR A 399 44.81 13.76 28.65
C THR A 399 43.87 12.65 29.11
N THR A 400 42.68 13.00 29.56
CA THR A 400 41.70 12.03 30.10
C THR A 400 40.61 11.78 29.09
N SER A 401 40.39 10.53 28.71
CA SER A 401 39.35 10.13 27.78
C SER A 401 38.14 9.59 28.53
N TYR A 402 36.97 10.04 28.15
CA TYR A 402 35.67 9.55 28.65
C TYR A 402 34.89 8.87 27.54
N VAL A 403 34.20 7.82 27.91
CA VAL A 403 33.33 7.06 26.99
C VAL A 403 31.92 6.98 27.53
N LEU A 404 30.95 7.06 26.61
CA LEU A 404 29.52 6.85 26.90
C LEU A 404 28.97 5.87 25.87
N GLY A 405 28.37 4.77 26.32
CA GLY A 405 27.87 3.77 25.39
C GLY A 405 27.06 2.66 26.03
N ALA A 406 26.72 1.66 25.21
CA ALA A 406 25.99 0.48 25.67
C ALA A 406 26.84 -0.34 26.66
N PRO A 407 26.25 -0.78 27.78
CA PRO A 407 26.98 -1.44 28.85
C PRO A 407 27.83 -2.63 28.38
N GLU A 408 27.29 -3.45 27.50
CA GLU A 408 27.95 -4.65 26.99
C GLU A 408 29.22 -4.34 26.18
N PHE A 409 29.24 -3.18 25.50
CA PHE A 409 30.38 -2.74 24.66
C PHE A 409 31.43 -1.93 25.45
N VAL A 410 30.96 -1.19 26.47
CA VAL A 410 31.81 -0.33 27.28
C VAL A 410 32.47 -1.13 28.42
N LEU A 411 31.71 -1.94 29.15
CA LEU A 411 32.22 -2.72 30.29
C LEU A 411 32.89 -4.04 29.89
N ARG A 412 32.47 -4.63 28.78
CA ARG A 412 33.01 -5.89 28.25
C ARG A 412 33.08 -7.00 29.31
N ASP A 413 34.26 -7.42 29.73
CA ASP A 413 34.47 -8.48 30.73
C ASP A 413 33.93 -8.09 32.13
N ASP A 414 33.92 -6.80 32.47
CA ASP A 414 33.39 -6.28 33.72
C ASP A 414 31.84 -6.13 33.71
N TYR A 415 31.19 -6.43 32.59
CA TYR A 415 29.71 -6.34 32.47
C TYR A 415 28.99 -7.15 33.55
N GLU A 416 29.44 -8.36 33.83
CA GLU A 416 28.83 -9.26 34.81
C GLU A 416 28.80 -8.66 36.24
N ILE A 417 29.72 -7.76 36.58
CA ILE A 417 29.78 -7.08 37.89
C ILE A 417 28.55 -6.15 38.09
N TYR A 418 28.17 -5.46 37.01
CA TYR A 418 27.10 -4.44 37.05
C TYR A 418 25.78 -4.94 36.44
N LYS A 419 25.75 -6.15 35.96
CA LYS A 419 24.64 -6.76 35.23
C LYS A 419 23.31 -6.70 35.98
N GLU A 420 23.30 -7.09 37.25
CA GLU A 420 22.07 -7.09 38.06
C GLU A 420 21.48 -5.69 38.18
N THR A 421 22.31 -4.68 38.39
CA THR A 421 21.90 -3.27 38.47
C THR A 421 21.39 -2.78 37.12
N ILE A 422 22.10 -3.08 36.03
CA ILE A 422 21.72 -2.68 34.67
C ILE A 422 20.40 -3.34 34.24
N GLU A 423 20.28 -4.65 34.51
CA GLU A 423 19.05 -5.40 34.16
C GLU A 423 17.88 -4.99 35.03
N SER A 424 18.09 -4.56 36.30
CA SER A 424 17.03 -4.00 37.14
C SER A 424 16.42 -2.75 36.51
N TYR A 425 17.26 -1.77 36.14
CA TYR A 425 16.76 -0.56 35.46
C TYR A 425 16.18 -0.89 34.03
N GLY A 426 16.77 -1.84 33.32
CA GLY A 426 16.23 -2.36 32.07
C GLY A 426 14.84 -2.96 32.25
N SER A 427 14.60 -3.69 33.36
CA SER A 427 13.30 -4.28 33.70
C SER A 427 12.23 -3.23 34.03
N GLU A 428 12.65 -2.02 34.46
CA GLU A 428 11.76 -0.87 34.65
C GLU A 428 11.43 -0.13 33.34
N GLY A 429 12.09 -0.50 32.22
CA GLY A 429 11.84 0.07 30.89
C GLY A 429 12.84 1.15 30.47
N TYR A 430 13.89 1.39 31.26
CA TYR A 430 14.93 2.37 30.92
C TYR A 430 15.98 1.77 29.98
N ARG A 431 16.46 2.59 29.07
CA ARG A 431 17.68 2.33 28.34
C ARG A 431 18.86 2.82 29.19
N VAL A 432 19.73 1.92 29.54
CA VAL A 432 20.90 2.22 30.39
C VAL A 432 22.10 2.45 29.50
N LEU A 433 22.83 3.57 29.70
CA LEU A 433 24.16 3.81 29.15
C LEU A 433 25.14 3.90 30.29
N VAL A 434 26.36 3.41 30.04
CA VAL A 434 27.49 3.53 30.97
C VAL A 434 28.34 4.71 30.55
N PHE A 435 28.66 5.57 31.51
CA PHE A 435 29.64 6.63 31.40
C PHE A 435 30.84 6.28 32.29
N GLY A 436 32.05 6.41 31.72
CA GLY A 436 33.24 6.08 32.45
C GLY A 436 34.52 6.67 31.85
N ARG A 437 35.61 6.58 32.59
CA ARG A 437 36.97 6.95 32.16
C ARG A 437 37.58 5.76 31.42
N TYR A 438 38.08 6.02 30.23
CA TYR A 438 38.82 5.05 29.41
C TYR A 438 40.31 5.22 29.61
N GLU A 439 41.01 4.16 29.89
CA GLU A 439 42.48 4.20 30.19
C GLU A 439 43.35 4.24 28.93
N GLY A 440 42.70 4.17 27.74
CA GLY A 440 43.39 4.25 26.45
C GLY A 440 43.05 5.54 25.69
N THR A 441 43.49 5.60 24.43
CA THR A 441 43.10 6.65 23.48
C THR A 441 42.03 6.11 22.52
N PRO A 442 40.78 6.66 22.52
CA PRO A 442 39.74 6.16 21.65
C PRO A 442 40.08 6.44 20.19
N ASP A 443 39.98 5.41 19.33
CA ASP A 443 40.26 5.48 17.89
C ASP A 443 39.00 5.23 17.03
N GLY A 444 37.84 5.16 17.65
CA GLY A 444 36.56 4.86 16.99
C GLY A 444 36.35 3.38 16.69
N LYS A 445 37.25 2.50 17.14
CA LYS A 445 37.11 1.04 17.03
C LYS A 445 36.74 0.41 18.38
N ALA A 446 36.78 -0.91 18.45
CA ALA A 446 36.49 -1.60 19.70
C ALA A 446 37.49 -1.17 20.80
N LEU A 447 36.98 -0.87 22.00
CA LEU A 447 37.79 -0.50 23.15
C LEU A 447 38.67 -1.68 23.53
N THR A 448 39.97 -1.44 23.72
CA THR A 448 40.99 -2.45 24.06
C THR A 448 41.40 -2.38 25.50
N GLU A 449 41.47 -1.17 26.07
CA GLU A 449 41.89 -0.92 27.43
C GLU A 449 40.71 -0.89 28.41
N ALA A 450 40.98 -0.87 29.72
CA ALA A 450 39.92 -0.88 30.75
C ALA A 450 39.11 0.42 30.76
N VAL A 451 37.83 0.31 31.11
CA VAL A 451 36.96 1.46 31.40
C VAL A 451 36.62 1.44 32.89
N VAL A 452 36.91 2.53 33.57
CA VAL A 452 36.49 2.73 34.96
C VAL A 452 35.10 3.36 34.94
N PRO A 453 34.02 2.63 35.28
CA PRO A 453 32.66 3.12 35.16
C PRO A 453 32.36 4.12 36.29
N TYR A 454 31.89 5.31 35.91
CA TYR A 454 31.55 6.40 36.83
C TYR A 454 30.07 6.47 37.13
N GLY A 455 29.22 6.15 36.12
CA GLY A 455 27.79 6.22 36.34
C GLY A 455 26.98 5.58 35.23
N LEU A 456 25.71 5.36 35.57
CA LEU A 456 24.69 4.90 34.63
C LEU A 456 23.78 6.06 34.29
N VAL A 457 23.58 6.31 33.00
CA VAL A 457 22.61 7.29 32.52
C VAL A 457 21.35 6.53 32.11
N LEU A 458 20.25 6.81 32.79
CA LEU A 458 18.95 6.19 32.54
C LEU A 458 18.14 7.03 31.55
N LEU A 459 17.84 6.47 30.41
CA LEU A 459 17.10 7.13 29.35
C LEU A 459 15.73 6.46 29.16
N ALA A 460 14.70 7.27 28.91
CA ALA A 460 13.36 6.78 28.62
C ALA A 460 12.84 7.39 27.32
N ASN A 461 12.21 6.55 26.49
CA ASN A 461 11.38 7.03 25.40
C ASN A 461 9.93 7.02 25.89
N PRO A 462 9.24 8.16 25.93
CA PRO A 462 7.83 8.19 26.33
C PRO A 462 6.98 7.29 25.44
N ILE A 463 6.19 6.42 26.06
CA ILE A 463 5.19 5.63 25.32
C ILE A 463 4.10 6.57 24.83
N ARG A 464 3.67 6.43 23.60
CA ARG A 464 2.58 7.22 23.03
C ARG A 464 1.29 6.98 23.83
N LYS A 465 0.57 8.05 24.16
CA LYS A 465 -0.66 7.98 24.97
C LYS A 465 -1.71 7.06 24.37
N GLU A 466 -1.81 7.03 23.05
CA GLU A 466 -2.79 6.25 22.29
C GLU A 466 -2.32 4.84 21.94
N ALA A 467 -1.10 4.44 22.34
CA ALA A 467 -0.52 3.15 21.98
C ALA A 467 -1.40 1.99 22.45
N TRP A 468 -1.85 2.03 23.71
CA TRP A 468 -2.68 0.98 24.31
C TRP A 468 -3.96 0.72 23.50
N GLU A 469 -4.74 1.78 23.22
CA GLU A 469 -5.99 1.67 22.46
C GLU A 469 -5.75 1.17 21.02
N THR A 470 -4.66 1.61 20.40
CA THR A 470 -4.31 1.22 19.05
C THR A 470 -3.94 -0.26 18.96
N PHE A 471 -3.11 -0.77 19.87
CA PHE A 471 -2.71 -2.17 19.86
C PHE A 471 -3.85 -3.09 20.30
N GLN A 472 -4.68 -2.66 21.25
CA GLN A 472 -5.89 -3.39 21.61
C GLN A 472 -6.84 -3.53 20.41
N TYR A 473 -7.03 -2.46 19.64
CA TYR A 473 -7.83 -2.54 18.40
C TYR A 473 -7.29 -3.61 17.44
N PHE A 474 -5.97 -3.68 17.23
CA PHE A 474 -5.39 -4.70 16.34
C PHE A 474 -5.58 -6.12 16.89
N ALA A 475 -5.42 -6.31 18.19
CA ALA A 475 -5.65 -7.59 18.86
C ALA A 475 -7.11 -8.05 18.70
N ASP A 476 -8.09 -7.15 18.92
CA ASP A 476 -9.52 -7.39 18.73
C ASP A 476 -9.88 -7.75 17.27
N GLN A 477 -9.06 -7.28 16.34
CA GLN A 477 -9.19 -7.60 14.91
C GLN A 477 -8.45 -8.90 14.51
N GLY A 478 -7.91 -9.65 15.47
CA GLY A 478 -7.18 -10.89 15.23
C GLY A 478 -5.86 -10.70 14.48
N VAL A 479 -5.22 -9.53 14.62
CA VAL A 479 -3.90 -9.23 14.07
C VAL A 479 -2.85 -9.54 15.11
N ASP A 480 -1.94 -10.47 14.82
CA ASP A 480 -0.78 -10.78 15.67
C ASP A 480 0.21 -9.62 15.63
N ILE A 481 0.61 -9.12 16.80
CA ILE A 481 1.62 -8.06 16.89
C ILE A 481 2.98 -8.69 17.19
N LYS A 482 4.01 -8.28 16.45
CA LYS A 482 5.41 -8.66 16.66
C LYS A 482 6.24 -7.41 16.88
N VAL A 483 6.87 -7.28 18.04
CA VAL A 483 7.76 -6.16 18.35
C VAL A 483 9.19 -6.55 17.97
N ILE A 484 9.83 -5.76 17.13
CA ILE A 484 11.17 -6.07 16.59
C ILE A 484 12.06 -4.85 16.81
N SER A 485 13.03 -4.96 17.73
CA SER A 485 13.88 -3.83 18.11
C SER A 485 15.35 -4.24 18.24
N GLY A 486 16.25 -3.29 17.98
CA GLY A 486 17.68 -3.44 18.26
C GLY A 486 18.07 -3.35 19.73
N ASP A 487 17.12 -2.95 20.61
CA ASP A 487 17.36 -2.76 22.03
C ASP A 487 17.34 -4.09 22.81
N ASN A 488 17.73 -4.03 24.07
CA ASN A 488 17.71 -5.18 25.00
C ASN A 488 16.29 -5.81 25.07
N PRO A 489 16.14 -7.14 24.92
CA PRO A 489 14.84 -7.80 24.86
C PRO A 489 13.96 -7.58 26.11
N VAL A 490 14.55 -7.46 27.30
CA VAL A 490 13.82 -7.22 28.56
C VAL A 490 13.17 -5.82 28.54
N THR A 491 13.94 -4.80 28.14
CA THR A 491 13.44 -3.42 28.00
C THR A 491 12.34 -3.35 26.95
N VAL A 492 12.51 -4.03 25.81
CA VAL A 492 11.50 -4.06 24.74
C VAL A 492 10.22 -4.75 25.19
N SER A 493 10.33 -5.87 25.91
CA SER A 493 9.21 -6.60 26.50
C SER A 493 8.43 -5.72 27.48
N LYS A 494 9.10 -4.97 28.35
CA LYS A 494 8.47 -4.06 29.30
C LYS A 494 7.68 -2.94 28.63
N VAL A 495 8.31 -2.28 27.63
CA VAL A 495 7.66 -1.22 26.85
C VAL A 495 6.46 -1.79 26.10
N ALA A 496 6.56 -2.96 25.49
CA ALA A 496 5.48 -3.63 24.79
C ALA A 496 4.30 -3.97 25.74
N SER A 497 4.60 -4.46 26.94
CA SER A 497 3.60 -4.76 27.97
C SER A 497 2.88 -3.48 28.43
N GLN A 498 3.60 -2.40 28.68
CA GLN A 498 3.04 -1.10 29.05
C GLN A 498 2.18 -0.50 27.91
N ALA A 499 2.51 -0.77 26.66
CA ALA A 499 1.72 -0.39 25.50
C ALA A 499 0.47 -1.28 25.27
N GLY A 500 0.24 -2.30 26.10
CA GLY A 500 -0.93 -3.19 25.99
C GLY A 500 -0.81 -4.28 24.94
N ILE A 501 0.41 -4.63 24.50
CA ILE A 501 0.62 -5.71 23.53
C ILE A 501 0.48 -7.06 24.24
N ALA A 502 -0.42 -7.90 23.72
CA ALA A 502 -0.67 -9.22 24.28
C ALA A 502 0.56 -10.13 24.18
N ASN A 503 0.81 -10.94 25.22
CA ASN A 503 1.95 -11.87 25.30
C ASN A 503 3.33 -11.18 25.16
N ALA A 504 3.46 -9.93 25.60
CA ALA A 504 4.72 -9.18 25.54
C ALA A 504 5.85 -9.86 26.37
N ASP A 505 5.49 -10.63 27.40
CA ASP A 505 6.44 -11.40 28.23
C ASP A 505 7.08 -12.58 27.46
N ASN A 506 6.54 -12.95 26.31
CA ASN A 506 7.10 -13.99 25.46
C ASN A 506 8.13 -13.37 24.50
N TYR A 507 9.34 -13.12 25.01
CA TYR A 507 10.41 -12.49 24.26
C TYR A 507 11.61 -13.41 24.03
N ILE A 508 12.49 -13.04 23.10
CA ILE A 508 13.74 -13.72 22.78
C ILE A 508 14.83 -12.71 22.42
N ASP A 509 16.05 -13.06 22.74
CA ASP A 509 17.25 -12.37 22.27
C ASP A 509 17.61 -12.89 20.86
N ALA A 510 17.52 -12.01 19.85
CA ALA A 510 17.76 -12.39 18.48
C ALA A 510 19.22 -12.72 18.17
N SER A 511 20.17 -12.35 19.02
CA SER A 511 21.59 -12.76 18.90
C SER A 511 21.78 -14.27 19.03
N GLN A 512 20.81 -14.98 19.64
CA GLN A 512 20.79 -16.43 19.75
C GLN A 512 20.31 -17.14 18.48
N LEU A 513 19.66 -16.43 17.57
CA LEU A 513 19.08 -16.97 16.32
C LEU A 513 20.15 -16.96 15.21
N LYS A 514 20.87 -18.06 15.05
CA LYS A 514 22.01 -18.16 14.13
C LYS A 514 21.65 -18.71 12.76
N THR A 515 20.57 -19.47 12.65
CA THR A 515 20.17 -20.12 11.39
C THR A 515 18.82 -19.60 10.89
N PRO A 516 18.57 -19.62 9.58
CA PRO A 516 17.25 -19.28 9.01
C PRO A 516 16.11 -20.14 9.58
N ASP A 517 16.38 -21.38 9.94
CA ASP A 517 15.36 -22.28 10.54
C ASP A 517 15.05 -21.91 12.00
N ASP A 518 16.03 -21.37 12.74
CA ASP A 518 15.78 -20.82 14.08
C ASP A 518 14.85 -19.61 13.98
N ILE A 519 15.11 -18.72 13.02
CA ILE A 519 14.27 -17.55 12.75
C ILE A 519 12.84 -17.98 12.38
N LYS A 520 12.67 -18.96 11.48
CA LYS A 520 11.32 -19.46 11.08
C LYS A 520 10.53 -20.00 12.26
N ARG A 521 11.20 -20.69 13.20
CA ARG A 521 10.56 -21.19 14.42
C ARG A 521 10.25 -20.08 15.41
N ALA A 522 11.19 -19.16 15.58
CA ALA A 522 11.09 -18.07 16.56
C ALA A 522 9.95 -17.10 16.22
N VAL A 523 9.80 -16.69 14.94
CA VAL A 523 8.77 -15.71 14.54
C VAL A 523 7.34 -16.20 14.76
N LEU A 524 7.14 -17.52 14.78
CA LEU A 524 5.82 -18.12 15.06
C LEU A 524 5.57 -18.29 16.55
N LYS A 525 6.62 -18.37 17.37
CA LYS A 525 6.56 -18.66 18.81
C LYS A 525 6.58 -17.39 19.67
N TYR A 526 7.49 -16.47 19.40
CA TYR A 526 7.73 -15.29 20.23
C TYR A 526 6.98 -14.06 19.74
N THR A 527 6.68 -13.13 20.68
CA THR A 527 6.01 -11.86 20.40
C THR A 527 7.02 -10.71 20.31
N VAL A 528 8.05 -10.72 21.14
CA VAL A 528 9.03 -9.65 21.24
C VAL A 528 10.42 -10.16 20.90
N PHE A 529 11.14 -9.42 20.07
CA PHE A 529 12.50 -9.70 19.62
C PHE A 529 13.40 -8.51 19.94
N GLY A 530 14.39 -8.73 20.78
CA GLY A 530 15.41 -7.73 21.14
C GLY A 530 16.76 -8.03 20.48
N ARG A 531 17.67 -7.05 20.46
CA ARG A 531 19.01 -7.12 19.83
C ARG A 531 18.98 -7.59 18.37
N VAL A 532 17.95 -7.16 17.64
CA VAL A 532 17.73 -7.54 16.24
C VAL A 532 18.61 -6.68 15.33
N THR A 533 19.33 -7.32 14.42
CA THR A 533 20.10 -6.63 13.38
C THR A 533 19.20 -6.25 12.21
N PRO A 534 19.58 -5.26 11.37
CA PRO A 534 18.78 -4.87 10.19
C PRO A 534 18.51 -6.04 9.25
N ASP A 535 19.47 -6.93 9.01
CA ASP A 535 19.27 -8.11 8.17
C ASP A 535 18.30 -9.12 8.80
N GLN A 536 18.37 -9.31 10.13
CA GLN A 536 17.40 -10.16 10.83
C GLN A 536 15.98 -9.59 10.77
N LYS A 537 15.78 -8.25 10.84
CA LYS A 537 14.46 -7.62 10.62
C LYS A 537 13.85 -8.05 9.29
N ARG A 538 14.66 -8.01 8.23
CA ARG A 538 14.30 -8.48 6.90
C ARG A 538 13.93 -9.97 6.88
N GLN A 539 14.77 -10.80 7.48
CA GLN A 539 14.55 -12.25 7.53
C GLN A 539 13.27 -12.61 8.31
N PHE A 540 12.94 -11.90 9.39
CA PHE A 540 11.70 -12.09 10.14
C PHE A 540 10.45 -11.83 9.27
N VAL A 541 10.44 -10.71 8.54
CA VAL A 541 9.35 -10.39 7.62
C VAL A 541 9.20 -11.49 6.55
N ARG A 542 10.30 -11.93 5.94
CA ARG A 542 10.29 -13.01 4.94
C ARG A 542 9.79 -14.34 5.51
N ALA A 543 10.25 -14.72 6.69
CA ALA A 543 9.85 -15.96 7.35
C ALA A 543 8.34 -15.98 7.67
N LEU A 544 7.76 -14.85 8.10
CA LEU A 544 6.32 -14.71 8.32
C LEU A 544 5.54 -14.83 7.00
N LYS A 545 6.03 -14.22 5.92
CA LYS A 545 5.41 -14.35 4.58
C LYS A 545 5.47 -15.78 4.05
N GLU A 546 6.60 -16.47 4.21
CA GLU A 546 6.76 -17.89 3.86
C GLU A 546 5.81 -18.79 4.66
N ALA A 547 5.49 -18.41 5.91
CA ALA A 547 4.45 -19.06 6.72
C ALA A 547 3.02 -18.74 6.28
N GLY A 548 2.84 -18.00 5.18
CA GLY A 548 1.53 -17.65 4.61
C GLY A 548 0.81 -16.52 5.34
N LYS A 549 1.54 -15.72 6.11
CA LYS A 549 1.00 -14.52 6.76
C LYS A 549 1.06 -13.32 5.82
N THR A 550 0.09 -12.40 5.96
CA THR A 550 0.12 -11.08 5.31
C THR A 550 0.69 -10.09 6.32
N VAL A 551 1.87 -9.57 6.03
CA VAL A 551 2.71 -8.84 7.00
C VAL A 551 2.68 -7.35 6.71
N ALA A 552 2.28 -6.54 7.71
CA ALA A 552 2.57 -5.12 7.74
C ALA A 552 3.82 -4.87 8.60
N MET A 553 4.66 -3.93 8.18
CA MET A 553 5.86 -3.50 8.91
C MET A 553 5.83 -2.00 9.12
N THR A 554 6.07 -1.56 10.37
CA THR A 554 6.32 -0.14 10.67
C THR A 554 7.79 0.05 10.98
N GLY A 555 8.34 1.17 10.58
CA GLY A 555 9.71 1.58 10.89
C GLY A 555 9.94 3.06 10.64
N ASP A 556 10.92 3.64 11.30
CA ASP A 556 11.27 5.06 11.17
C ASP A 556 12.78 5.27 10.88
N GLY A 557 13.58 4.22 11.01
CA GLY A 557 15.03 4.25 10.83
C GLY A 557 15.50 3.76 9.45
N VAL A 558 16.75 4.10 9.13
CA VAL A 558 17.45 3.56 7.94
C VAL A 558 17.56 2.02 8.03
N ASN A 559 17.72 1.50 9.24
CA ASN A 559 17.83 0.07 9.54
C ASN A 559 16.56 -0.74 9.20
N ASP A 560 15.44 -0.08 9.00
CA ASP A 560 14.15 -0.73 8.70
C ASP A 560 13.88 -0.84 7.19
N VAL A 561 14.64 -0.10 6.36
CA VAL A 561 14.36 0.07 4.93
C VAL A 561 14.22 -1.27 4.20
N LEU A 562 15.08 -2.24 4.45
CA LEU A 562 15.02 -3.56 3.82
C LEU A 562 13.80 -4.36 4.26
N ALA A 563 13.46 -4.32 5.55
CA ALA A 563 12.28 -4.97 6.10
C ALA A 563 10.98 -4.31 5.59
N LEU A 564 10.95 -2.98 5.50
CA LEU A 564 9.84 -2.21 4.92
C LEU A 564 9.59 -2.61 3.45
N LYS A 565 10.64 -2.76 2.63
CA LYS A 565 10.52 -3.18 1.22
C LYS A 565 10.03 -4.61 1.06
N ASP A 566 10.42 -5.51 1.95
CA ASP A 566 10.02 -6.92 1.88
C ASP A 566 8.62 -7.18 2.47
N ALA A 567 8.07 -6.26 3.26
CA ALA A 567 6.72 -6.35 3.82
C ALA A 567 5.63 -6.27 2.72
N ASP A 568 4.46 -6.87 2.99
CA ASP A 568 3.32 -6.74 2.09
C ASP A 568 2.70 -5.34 2.16
N CYS A 569 2.77 -4.70 3.33
CA CYS A 569 2.40 -3.31 3.55
C CYS A 569 3.44 -2.64 4.45
N SER A 570 4.04 -1.55 4.01
CA SER A 570 5.05 -0.80 4.76
C SER A 570 4.55 0.59 5.16
N ILE A 571 4.86 0.96 6.39
CA ILE A 571 4.36 2.18 7.04
C ILE A 571 5.55 2.91 7.68
N ALA A 572 5.77 4.17 7.30
CA ALA A 572 6.80 5.01 7.93
C ALA A 572 6.19 6.19 8.69
N MET A 573 6.93 6.67 9.67
CA MET A 573 6.67 7.92 10.38
C MET A 573 7.40 9.06 9.68
N ALA A 574 6.73 10.20 9.46
CA ALA A 574 7.38 11.35 8.80
C ALA A 574 8.48 12.01 9.68
N SER A 575 8.48 11.76 10.98
CA SER A 575 9.56 12.18 11.90
C SER A 575 10.79 11.28 11.85
N GLY A 576 10.71 10.16 11.14
CA GLY A 576 11.82 9.24 10.93
C GLY A 576 12.78 9.68 9.83
N SER A 577 13.58 8.74 9.34
CA SER A 577 14.52 9.01 8.24
C SER A 577 13.80 9.18 6.91
N ASP A 578 14.35 10.05 6.04
CA ASP A 578 13.86 10.21 4.66
C ASP A 578 13.88 8.86 3.90
N ALA A 579 14.86 8.03 4.20
CA ALA A 579 15.01 6.69 3.65
C ALA A 579 13.83 5.79 3.95
N ALA A 580 13.39 5.72 5.21
CA ALA A 580 12.22 4.92 5.60
C ALA A 580 10.94 5.48 4.97
N ALA A 581 10.78 6.82 4.96
CA ALA A 581 9.62 7.47 4.36
C ALA A 581 9.50 7.18 2.85
N GLN A 582 10.61 7.20 2.11
CA GLN A 582 10.60 6.92 0.66
C GLN A 582 10.49 5.43 0.32
N ALA A 583 11.01 4.55 1.17
CA ALA A 583 10.90 3.11 0.98
C ALA A 583 9.48 2.58 1.28
N SER A 584 8.68 3.34 2.03
CA SER A 584 7.38 2.91 2.52
C SER A 584 6.23 3.22 1.56
N GLN A 585 5.22 2.36 1.58
CA GLN A 585 3.99 2.52 0.80
C GLN A 585 3.03 3.53 1.45
N LEU A 586 3.09 3.65 2.78
CA LEU A 586 2.32 4.62 3.57
C LEU A 586 3.27 5.46 4.43
N VAL A 587 3.00 6.78 4.51
CA VAL A 587 3.72 7.68 5.41
C VAL A 587 2.73 8.44 6.28
N LEU A 588 2.91 8.37 7.60
CA LEU A 588 2.11 9.08 8.58
C LEU A 588 2.71 10.49 8.78
N LEU A 589 2.14 11.50 8.12
CA LEU A 589 2.71 12.85 8.03
C LEU A 589 2.84 13.57 9.40
N GLU A 590 1.96 13.26 10.34
CA GLU A 590 2.04 13.77 11.73
C GLU A 590 2.72 12.78 12.67
N SER A 591 3.31 11.70 12.13
CA SER A 591 3.93 10.61 12.91
C SER A 591 3.02 10.04 14.00
N ASN A 592 1.72 10.12 13.80
CA ASN A 592 0.70 9.65 14.74
C ASN A 592 0.22 8.26 14.36
N PHE A 593 0.68 7.24 15.10
CA PHE A 593 0.31 5.85 14.86
C PHE A 593 -1.18 5.55 15.20
N SER A 594 -1.84 6.37 16.00
CA SER A 594 -3.25 6.18 16.37
C SER A 594 -4.23 6.31 15.19
N CYS A 595 -3.79 6.84 14.06
CA CYS A 595 -4.62 6.89 12.84
C CYS A 595 -4.73 5.52 12.13
N MET A 596 -3.86 4.53 12.45
CA MET A 596 -3.79 3.24 11.78
C MET A 596 -5.10 2.42 11.82
N PRO A 597 -5.87 2.35 12.92
CA PRO A 597 -7.20 1.76 12.92
C PRO A 597 -8.11 2.33 11.81
N SER A 598 -8.05 3.63 11.61
CA SER A 598 -8.82 4.30 10.55
C SER A 598 -8.34 3.93 9.15
N VAL A 599 -7.04 3.72 8.96
CA VAL A 599 -6.45 3.30 7.67
C VAL A 599 -6.89 1.89 7.32
N VAL A 600 -6.84 0.96 8.29
CA VAL A 600 -7.33 -0.43 8.13
C VAL A 600 -8.83 -0.46 7.80
N LEU A 601 -9.64 0.32 8.53
CA LEU A 601 -11.07 0.42 8.29
C LEU A 601 -11.39 0.98 6.90
N GLU A 602 -10.61 1.94 6.41
CA GLU A 602 -10.75 2.48 5.06
C GLU A 602 -10.42 1.43 4.00
N GLY A 603 -9.35 0.67 4.18
CA GLY A 603 -9.00 -0.47 3.32
C GLY A 603 -10.12 -1.52 3.26
N ARG A 604 -10.64 -1.93 4.42
CA ARG A 604 -11.78 -2.87 4.50
C ARG A 604 -13.02 -2.35 3.81
N ARG A 605 -13.33 -1.07 3.99
CA ARG A 605 -14.45 -0.42 3.30
C ARG A 605 -14.31 -0.53 1.78
N VAL A 606 -13.15 -0.20 1.26
CA VAL A 606 -12.90 -0.25 -0.19
C VAL A 606 -13.05 -1.65 -0.73
N VAL A 607 -12.33 -2.62 -0.17
CA VAL A 607 -12.32 -4.00 -0.67
C VAL A 607 -13.71 -4.63 -0.56
N ASN A 608 -14.39 -4.51 0.58
CA ASN A 608 -15.72 -5.07 0.79
C ASN A 608 -16.77 -4.44 -0.14
N ASN A 609 -16.69 -3.13 -0.38
CA ASN A 609 -17.64 -2.44 -1.24
C ASN A 609 -17.40 -2.78 -2.71
N ILE A 610 -16.14 -2.86 -3.15
CA ILE A 610 -15.80 -3.31 -4.49
C ILE A 610 -16.23 -4.78 -4.68
N GLU A 611 -16.01 -5.66 -3.70
CA GLU A 611 -16.45 -7.06 -3.75
C GLU A 611 -17.98 -7.16 -3.90
N ARG A 612 -18.72 -6.35 -3.13
CA ARG A 612 -20.19 -6.29 -3.20
C ARG A 612 -20.67 -5.82 -4.57
N SER A 613 -20.10 -4.74 -5.08
CA SER A 613 -20.44 -4.17 -6.38
C SER A 613 -20.04 -5.09 -7.54
N ALA A 614 -18.84 -5.67 -7.46
CA ALA A 614 -18.35 -6.64 -8.44
C ALA A 614 -19.29 -7.86 -8.54
N SER A 615 -19.87 -8.28 -7.40
CA SER A 615 -20.85 -9.37 -7.40
C SER A 615 -22.13 -9.01 -8.17
N LEU A 616 -22.62 -7.76 -8.08
CA LEU A 616 -23.78 -7.30 -8.86
C LEU A 616 -23.48 -7.29 -10.37
N PHE A 617 -22.32 -6.75 -10.77
CA PHE A 617 -21.92 -6.75 -12.18
C PHE A 617 -21.77 -8.18 -12.72
N LEU A 618 -21.18 -9.06 -11.94
CA LEU A 618 -20.90 -10.42 -12.39
C LEU A 618 -22.17 -11.26 -12.54
N VAL A 619 -23.23 -10.99 -11.76
CA VAL A 619 -24.56 -11.63 -11.98
C VAL A 619 -25.03 -11.38 -13.41
N LYS A 620 -25.01 -10.14 -13.88
CA LYS A 620 -25.39 -9.77 -15.26
C LYS A 620 -24.53 -10.48 -16.31
N ASN A 621 -23.24 -10.49 -16.09
CA ASN A 621 -22.28 -11.06 -17.05
C ASN A 621 -22.46 -12.59 -17.18
N ILE A 622 -22.60 -13.28 -16.03
CA ILE A 622 -22.89 -14.74 -15.99
C ILE A 622 -24.23 -15.00 -16.67
N PHE A 623 -25.26 -14.22 -16.33
CA PHE A 623 -26.56 -14.33 -16.95
C PHE A 623 -26.50 -14.21 -18.48
N SER A 624 -25.93 -13.12 -19.01
CA SER A 624 -25.87 -12.88 -20.45
C SER A 624 -25.03 -13.91 -21.19
N PHE A 625 -23.89 -14.32 -20.59
CA PHE A 625 -23.04 -15.38 -21.16
C PHE A 625 -23.80 -16.72 -21.25
N LEU A 626 -24.40 -17.16 -20.16
CA LEU A 626 -25.10 -18.44 -20.11
C LEU A 626 -26.40 -18.41 -20.90
N LEU A 627 -27.13 -17.28 -20.92
CA LEU A 627 -28.33 -17.12 -21.76
C LEU A 627 -28.00 -17.15 -23.25
N SER A 628 -26.84 -16.61 -23.63
CA SER A 628 -26.34 -16.72 -25.01
C SER A 628 -26.08 -18.18 -25.40
N LEU A 629 -25.42 -18.94 -24.52
CA LEU A 629 -25.21 -20.39 -24.72
C LEU A 629 -26.53 -21.16 -24.74
N PHE A 630 -27.45 -20.82 -23.87
CA PHE A 630 -28.81 -21.43 -23.84
C PHE A 630 -29.58 -21.13 -25.14
N SER A 631 -29.56 -19.87 -25.62
CA SER A 631 -30.20 -19.49 -26.86
C SER A 631 -29.58 -20.22 -28.06
N MET A 632 -28.26 -20.40 -28.09
CA MET A 632 -27.60 -21.19 -29.12
C MET A 632 -27.96 -22.69 -29.07
N ALA A 633 -28.01 -23.28 -27.85
CA ALA A 633 -28.29 -24.70 -27.67
C ALA A 633 -29.75 -25.08 -28.03
N PHE A 634 -30.71 -24.21 -27.73
CA PHE A 634 -32.13 -24.43 -27.98
C PHE A 634 -32.65 -23.77 -29.26
N MET A 635 -31.78 -23.15 -30.04
CA MET A 635 -32.10 -22.45 -31.28
C MET A 635 -33.20 -21.41 -31.12
N ILE A 636 -33.23 -20.70 -30.02
CA ILE A 636 -34.19 -19.64 -29.71
C ILE A 636 -33.58 -18.26 -29.93
N THR A 637 -34.45 -17.30 -30.33
CA THR A 637 -34.02 -15.90 -30.42
C THR A 637 -33.64 -15.38 -29.01
N TYR A 638 -32.51 -14.64 -28.91
CA TYR A 638 -32.14 -13.99 -27.66
C TYR A 638 -33.24 -13.01 -27.21
N PRO A 639 -33.84 -13.21 -26.02
CA PRO A 639 -35.13 -12.61 -25.68
C PRO A 639 -35.09 -11.16 -25.25
N LEU A 640 -33.95 -10.51 -25.22
CA LEU A 640 -33.77 -9.14 -24.72
C LEU A 640 -33.22 -8.22 -25.80
N GLU A 641 -33.63 -6.95 -25.77
CA GLU A 641 -33.08 -5.87 -26.61
C GLU A 641 -31.98 -5.07 -25.86
N PRO A 642 -31.05 -4.40 -26.59
CA PRO A 642 -29.98 -3.61 -25.98
C PRO A 642 -30.49 -2.49 -25.07
N SER A 643 -31.55 -1.80 -25.44
CA SER A 643 -32.22 -0.76 -24.65
C SER A 643 -32.75 -1.27 -23.31
N GLN A 644 -33.36 -2.47 -23.31
CA GLN A 644 -33.90 -3.14 -22.12
C GLN A 644 -32.80 -3.56 -21.14
N ILE A 645 -31.70 -4.15 -21.64
CA ILE A 645 -30.57 -4.53 -20.81
C ILE A 645 -29.96 -3.29 -20.17
N SER A 646 -29.80 -2.20 -20.91
CA SER A 646 -29.26 -0.93 -20.43
C SER A 646 -30.13 -0.35 -19.30
N MET A 647 -31.46 -0.36 -19.45
CA MET A 647 -32.40 0.09 -18.41
C MET A 647 -32.27 -0.76 -17.14
N VAL A 648 -32.35 -2.09 -17.26
CA VAL A 648 -32.27 -2.98 -16.11
C VAL A 648 -30.89 -2.82 -15.41
N ALA A 649 -29.80 -2.80 -16.18
CA ALA A 649 -28.45 -2.64 -15.62
C ALA A 649 -28.27 -1.30 -14.89
N MET A 650 -28.84 -0.21 -15.39
CA MET A 650 -28.74 1.11 -14.78
C MET A 650 -29.35 1.11 -13.35
N PHE A 651 -30.57 0.58 -13.19
CA PHE A 651 -31.30 0.62 -11.92
C PHE A 651 -30.99 -0.54 -10.97
N THR A 652 -30.52 -1.68 -11.46
CA THR A 652 -30.24 -2.83 -10.60
C THR A 652 -28.74 -3.00 -10.28
N ILE A 653 -27.86 -2.38 -11.06
CA ILE A 653 -26.39 -2.56 -10.95
C ILE A 653 -25.67 -1.21 -10.88
N GLY A 654 -25.71 -0.40 -11.92
CA GLY A 654 -24.83 0.78 -12.07
C GLY A 654 -25.03 1.81 -10.95
N ILE A 655 -26.22 2.42 -10.87
CA ILE A 655 -26.50 3.44 -9.84
C ILE A 655 -26.37 2.87 -8.41
N PRO A 656 -27.01 1.73 -8.07
CA PRO A 656 -26.92 1.21 -6.71
C PRO A 656 -25.51 0.76 -6.34
N ALA A 657 -24.71 0.19 -7.26
CA ALA A 657 -23.33 -0.18 -6.98
C ALA A 657 -22.48 1.03 -6.63
N PHE A 658 -22.66 2.14 -7.35
CA PHE A 658 -21.94 3.39 -7.05
C PHE A 658 -22.34 3.97 -5.69
N LEU A 659 -23.63 4.07 -5.38
CA LEU A 659 -24.13 4.60 -4.12
C LEU A 659 -23.68 3.73 -2.92
N LEU A 660 -23.78 2.41 -3.05
CA LEU A 660 -23.36 1.48 -2.01
C LEU A 660 -21.85 1.40 -1.83
N ALA A 661 -21.04 1.76 -2.84
CA ALA A 661 -19.58 1.82 -2.71
C ALA A 661 -19.11 2.95 -1.78
N MET A 662 -19.93 3.98 -1.57
CA MET A 662 -19.61 5.10 -0.68
C MET A 662 -19.90 4.80 0.80
N GLU A 663 -20.61 3.72 1.10
CA GLU A 663 -21.05 3.38 2.45
C GLU A 663 -19.91 2.80 3.30
N PRO A 664 -19.84 3.12 4.64
CA PRO A 664 -18.88 2.50 5.53
C PRO A 664 -19.13 0.99 5.67
N ASN A 665 -18.07 0.19 5.54
CA ASN A 665 -18.12 -1.25 5.71
C ASN A 665 -16.89 -1.73 6.49
N LYS A 666 -17.09 -2.20 7.72
CA LYS A 666 -16.04 -2.57 8.67
C LYS A 666 -15.77 -4.07 8.73
N LYS A 667 -16.46 -4.89 7.92
CA LYS A 667 -16.33 -6.36 8.00
C LYS A 667 -14.89 -6.80 7.68
N MET A 668 -14.42 -7.79 8.42
CA MET A 668 -13.16 -8.46 8.14
C MET A 668 -13.21 -9.13 6.76
N ILE A 669 -12.10 -9.07 6.03
CA ILE A 669 -11.99 -9.65 4.69
C ILE A 669 -11.47 -11.07 4.83
N GLU A 670 -12.22 -12.03 4.30
CA GLU A 670 -11.87 -13.44 4.29
C GLU A 670 -11.72 -13.97 2.86
N GLY A 671 -10.70 -14.78 2.61
CA GLY A 671 -10.50 -15.47 1.34
C GLY A 671 -10.08 -14.57 0.17
N HIS A 672 -10.09 -15.15 -1.04
CA HIS A 672 -9.67 -14.47 -2.27
C HIS A 672 -10.83 -13.68 -2.88
N PHE A 673 -10.53 -12.47 -3.37
CA PHE A 673 -11.51 -11.55 -3.96
C PHE A 673 -12.37 -12.20 -5.05
N LEU A 674 -11.74 -12.76 -6.10
CA LEU A 674 -12.47 -13.34 -7.24
C LEU A 674 -13.35 -14.52 -6.83
N THR A 675 -12.86 -15.36 -5.93
CA THR A 675 -13.63 -16.53 -5.43
C THR A 675 -14.89 -16.07 -4.70
N ASN A 676 -14.78 -15.06 -3.85
CA ASN A 676 -15.92 -14.51 -3.10
C ASN A 676 -16.95 -13.88 -4.03
N VAL A 677 -16.49 -13.10 -5.01
CA VAL A 677 -17.37 -12.46 -6.00
C VAL A 677 -18.12 -13.52 -6.83
N LEU A 678 -17.40 -14.53 -7.36
CA LEU A 678 -18.00 -15.64 -8.13
C LEU A 678 -19.02 -16.42 -7.32
N LEU A 679 -18.70 -16.80 -6.08
CA LEU A 679 -19.60 -17.56 -5.23
C LEU A 679 -20.89 -16.81 -4.84
N LYS A 680 -20.81 -15.46 -4.78
CA LYS A 680 -22.00 -14.63 -4.53
C LYS A 680 -22.83 -14.42 -5.80
N ALA A 681 -22.20 -14.31 -6.96
CA ALA A 681 -22.85 -13.99 -8.22
C ALA A 681 -23.45 -15.23 -8.92
N LEU A 682 -22.76 -16.38 -8.86
CA LEU A 682 -23.12 -17.58 -9.61
C LEU A 682 -24.54 -18.11 -9.32
N PRO A 683 -25.01 -18.20 -8.06
CA PRO A 683 -26.37 -18.66 -7.80
C PRO A 683 -27.45 -17.77 -8.43
N ALA A 684 -27.25 -16.46 -8.38
CA ALA A 684 -28.19 -15.50 -8.96
C ALA A 684 -28.18 -15.56 -10.48
N GLY A 685 -26.98 -15.52 -11.10
CA GLY A 685 -26.86 -15.61 -12.57
C GLY A 685 -27.45 -16.90 -13.15
N LEU A 686 -27.19 -18.06 -12.52
CA LEU A 686 -27.80 -19.33 -12.92
C LEU A 686 -29.34 -19.33 -12.77
N THR A 687 -29.84 -18.77 -11.68
CA THR A 687 -31.29 -18.66 -11.48
C THR A 687 -31.91 -17.80 -12.58
N ASP A 688 -31.30 -16.64 -12.88
CA ASP A 688 -31.83 -15.72 -13.87
C ASP A 688 -31.82 -16.32 -15.28
N VAL A 689 -30.80 -17.11 -15.64
CA VAL A 689 -30.77 -17.87 -16.91
C VAL A 689 -31.91 -18.87 -17.00
N LEU A 690 -32.13 -19.66 -15.94
CA LEU A 690 -33.16 -20.69 -15.95
C LEU A 690 -34.56 -20.05 -16.05
N ILE A 691 -34.82 -19.02 -15.24
CA ILE A 691 -36.18 -18.40 -15.27
C ILE A 691 -36.45 -17.68 -16.58
N VAL A 692 -35.49 -16.93 -17.12
CA VAL A 692 -35.66 -16.19 -18.40
C VAL A 692 -35.62 -17.17 -19.58
N GLY A 693 -34.73 -18.14 -19.58
CA GLY A 693 -34.66 -19.15 -20.64
C GLY A 693 -35.93 -20.00 -20.72
N PHE A 694 -36.40 -20.51 -19.60
CA PHE A 694 -37.67 -21.29 -19.60
C PHE A 694 -38.90 -20.43 -19.89
N LEU A 695 -38.94 -19.16 -19.44
CA LEU A 695 -39.98 -18.22 -19.83
C LEU A 695 -40.00 -18.03 -21.34
N THR A 696 -38.82 -17.91 -21.98
CA THR A 696 -38.72 -17.76 -23.44
C THR A 696 -39.26 -19.00 -24.17
N VAL A 697 -38.81 -20.20 -23.77
CA VAL A 697 -39.27 -21.47 -24.36
C VAL A 697 -40.78 -21.62 -24.14
N PHE A 698 -41.29 -21.34 -22.96
CA PHE A 698 -42.71 -21.39 -22.63
C PHE A 698 -43.51 -20.41 -23.50
N GLY A 699 -43.06 -19.15 -23.58
CA GLY A 699 -43.72 -18.12 -24.37
C GLY A 699 -43.83 -18.50 -25.85
N GLN A 700 -42.77 -19.02 -26.45
CA GLN A 700 -42.77 -19.52 -27.83
C GLN A 700 -43.74 -20.69 -28.02
N THR A 701 -43.72 -21.68 -27.09
CA THR A 701 -44.59 -22.85 -27.14
C THR A 701 -46.07 -22.48 -27.06
N PHE A 702 -46.42 -21.46 -26.26
CA PHE A 702 -47.81 -21.00 -26.09
C PHE A 702 -48.18 -19.84 -27.00
N GLY A 703 -47.42 -19.55 -28.06
CA GLY A 703 -47.74 -18.62 -29.11
C GLY A 703 -47.78 -17.14 -28.67
N MET A 704 -46.87 -16.77 -27.73
CA MET A 704 -46.64 -15.36 -27.40
C MET A 704 -45.79 -14.70 -28.48
N SER A 705 -46.08 -13.42 -28.76
CA SER A 705 -45.24 -12.65 -29.68
C SER A 705 -43.83 -12.42 -29.11
N ASN A 706 -42.87 -12.19 -29.98
CA ASN A 706 -41.47 -11.88 -29.54
C ASN A 706 -41.42 -10.63 -28.66
N GLU A 707 -42.29 -9.64 -28.93
CA GLU A 707 -42.38 -8.41 -28.11
C GLU A 707 -42.92 -8.70 -26.70
N GLU A 708 -43.93 -9.59 -26.56
CA GLU A 708 -44.47 -10.02 -25.28
C GLU A 708 -43.42 -10.82 -24.47
N ILE A 709 -42.70 -11.73 -25.12
CA ILE A 709 -41.62 -12.51 -24.51
C ILE A 709 -40.52 -11.60 -24.02
N SER A 710 -40.08 -10.65 -24.84
CA SER A 710 -39.05 -9.68 -24.53
C SER A 710 -39.43 -8.79 -23.35
N THR A 711 -40.69 -8.31 -23.35
CA THR A 711 -41.25 -7.52 -22.24
C THR A 711 -41.28 -8.29 -20.93
N ALA A 712 -41.83 -9.52 -20.97
CA ALA A 712 -41.89 -10.41 -19.78
C ALA A 712 -40.49 -10.76 -19.26
N ALA A 713 -39.54 -11.09 -20.13
CA ALA A 713 -38.17 -11.38 -19.80
C ALA A 713 -37.46 -10.18 -19.14
N THR A 714 -37.67 -8.98 -19.69
CA THR A 714 -37.10 -7.72 -19.14
C THR A 714 -37.62 -7.43 -17.74
N LEU A 715 -38.94 -7.51 -17.53
CA LEU A 715 -39.57 -7.27 -16.22
C LEU A 715 -39.13 -8.34 -15.20
N LEU A 716 -39.07 -9.61 -15.64
CA LEU A 716 -38.58 -10.69 -14.78
C LEU A 716 -37.15 -10.48 -14.38
N LEU A 717 -36.26 -10.05 -15.31
CA LEU A 717 -34.88 -9.73 -15.02
C LEU A 717 -34.75 -8.52 -14.09
N ALA A 718 -35.61 -7.52 -14.25
CA ALA A 718 -35.67 -6.36 -13.34
C ALA A 718 -36.07 -6.76 -11.93
N ILE A 719 -37.10 -7.58 -11.75
CA ILE A 719 -37.50 -8.15 -10.45
C ILE A 719 -36.35 -8.99 -9.86
N ALA A 720 -35.64 -9.74 -10.72
CA ALA A 720 -34.49 -10.52 -10.35
C ALA A 720 -33.38 -9.65 -9.82
N GLY A 721 -32.98 -8.65 -10.54
CA GLY A 721 -31.94 -7.71 -10.15
C GLY A 721 -32.24 -6.95 -8.87
N LEU A 722 -33.48 -6.45 -8.70
CA LEU A 722 -33.91 -5.78 -7.46
C LEU A 722 -33.90 -6.74 -6.24
N THR A 723 -34.24 -8.02 -6.45
CA THR A 723 -34.17 -9.04 -5.38
C THR A 723 -32.72 -9.33 -4.98
N VAL A 724 -31.80 -9.42 -5.95
CA VAL A 724 -30.37 -9.62 -5.70
C VAL A 724 -29.81 -8.39 -4.98
N LEU A 725 -30.16 -7.18 -5.45
CA LEU A 725 -29.75 -5.91 -4.81
C LEU A 725 -30.21 -5.87 -3.34
N PHE A 726 -31.47 -6.26 -3.07
CA PHE A 726 -31.99 -6.35 -1.70
C PHE A 726 -31.20 -7.34 -0.83
N LYS A 727 -30.91 -8.55 -1.35
CA LYS A 727 -30.14 -9.57 -0.62
C LYS A 727 -28.71 -9.13 -0.32
N ILE A 728 -28.02 -8.52 -1.29
CA ILE A 728 -26.65 -8.03 -1.14
C ILE A 728 -26.59 -6.81 -0.20
N SER A 729 -27.68 -6.04 -0.11
CA SER A 729 -27.77 -4.87 0.76
C SER A 729 -28.07 -5.22 2.24
N LYS A 730 -28.36 -6.47 2.58
CA LYS A 730 -28.60 -6.86 3.99
C LYS A 730 -27.33 -6.79 4.86
N PRO A 731 -27.44 -6.36 6.16
CA PRO A 731 -28.63 -5.84 6.84
C PRO A 731 -29.07 -4.48 6.31
N MET A 732 -30.40 -4.26 6.17
CA MET A 732 -30.94 -3.01 5.66
C MET A 732 -30.86 -1.90 6.71
N ASN A 733 -30.34 -0.73 6.29
CA ASN A 733 -30.41 0.52 7.04
C ASN A 733 -31.24 1.56 6.25
N VAL A 734 -31.48 2.73 6.84
CA VAL A 734 -32.28 3.79 6.21
C VAL A 734 -31.76 4.18 4.81
N PHE A 735 -30.44 4.35 4.68
CA PHE A 735 -29.82 4.70 3.40
C PHE A 735 -30.07 3.60 2.33
N ARG A 736 -29.90 2.33 2.68
CA ARG A 736 -30.09 1.20 1.75
C ARG A 736 -31.58 1.05 1.36
N TRP A 737 -32.50 1.34 2.28
CA TRP A 737 -33.93 1.40 1.97
C TRP A 737 -34.23 2.52 0.98
N ILE A 738 -33.68 3.73 1.18
CA ILE A 738 -33.85 4.85 0.25
C ILE A 738 -33.31 4.48 -1.14
N VAL A 739 -32.09 3.95 -1.22
CA VAL A 739 -31.48 3.52 -2.49
C VAL A 739 -32.35 2.48 -3.17
N TRP A 740 -32.76 1.42 -2.47
CA TRP A 740 -33.56 0.36 -3.05
C TRP A 740 -34.93 0.86 -3.56
N SER A 741 -35.63 1.66 -2.76
CA SER A 741 -36.92 2.24 -3.12
C SER A 741 -36.81 3.21 -4.31
N ALA A 742 -35.76 4.03 -4.37
CA ALA A 742 -35.48 4.91 -5.49
C ALA A 742 -35.23 4.13 -6.79
N MET A 743 -34.50 3.00 -6.72
CA MET A 743 -34.28 2.13 -7.89
C MET A 743 -35.57 1.51 -8.38
N VAL A 744 -36.46 1.04 -7.47
CA VAL A 744 -37.79 0.54 -7.83
C VAL A 744 -38.62 1.63 -8.50
N ALA A 745 -38.67 2.83 -7.89
CA ALA A 745 -39.42 3.96 -8.43
C ALA A 745 -38.91 4.40 -9.81
N GLY A 746 -37.58 4.49 -9.99
CA GLY A 746 -36.97 4.86 -11.27
C GLY A 746 -37.26 3.84 -12.37
N LEU A 747 -37.19 2.55 -12.03
CA LEU A 747 -37.51 1.48 -12.98
C LEU A 747 -39.00 1.49 -13.39
N LEU A 748 -39.92 1.67 -12.43
CA LEU A 748 -41.33 1.83 -12.70
C LEU A 748 -41.63 3.07 -13.57
N PHE A 749 -40.95 4.17 -13.29
CA PHE A 749 -41.05 5.37 -14.14
C PHE A 749 -40.67 5.08 -15.60
N CYS A 750 -39.54 4.39 -15.83
CA CYS A 750 -39.10 4.01 -17.17
C CYS A 750 -40.11 3.08 -17.87
N VAL A 751 -40.63 2.08 -17.16
CA VAL A 751 -41.63 1.12 -17.72
C VAL A 751 -42.95 1.79 -18.09
N ILE A 752 -43.37 2.79 -17.29
CA ILE A 752 -44.67 3.45 -17.51
C ILE A 752 -44.57 4.59 -18.53
N PHE A 753 -43.60 5.51 -18.31
CA PHE A 753 -43.52 6.77 -19.06
C PHE A 753 -42.56 6.70 -20.25
N LEU A 754 -41.52 5.85 -20.20
CA LEU A 754 -40.48 5.72 -21.24
C LEU A 754 -40.57 4.38 -21.98
N LYS A 755 -41.74 3.71 -21.97
CA LYS A 755 -41.92 2.38 -22.56
C LYS A 755 -41.46 2.32 -24.03
N ASN A 756 -41.73 3.35 -24.84
CA ASN A 756 -41.36 3.39 -26.24
C ASN A 756 -39.83 3.48 -26.44
N LEU A 757 -39.12 4.17 -25.52
CA LEU A 757 -37.65 4.28 -25.55
C LEU A 757 -36.99 2.95 -25.24
N PHE A 758 -37.52 2.20 -24.26
CA PHE A 758 -36.95 0.94 -23.82
C PHE A 758 -37.61 -0.31 -24.45
N GLY A 759 -38.49 -0.14 -25.44
CA GLY A 759 -39.12 -1.27 -26.15
C GLY A 759 -39.99 -2.16 -25.26
N ILE A 760 -40.68 -1.56 -24.30
CA ILE A 760 -41.61 -2.29 -23.46
C ILE A 760 -42.97 -2.34 -24.16
N GLY A 761 -43.34 -3.54 -24.59
CA GLY A 761 -44.61 -3.78 -25.27
C GLY A 761 -45.83 -3.81 -24.34
N VAL A 762 -47.01 -3.97 -24.95
CA VAL A 762 -48.25 -4.07 -24.21
C VAL A 762 -48.36 -5.44 -23.51
N MET A 763 -48.61 -5.42 -22.21
CA MET A 763 -48.78 -6.65 -21.43
C MET A 763 -50.13 -7.27 -21.60
N THR A 764 -50.22 -8.34 -22.38
CA THR A 764 -51.43 -9.17 -22.48
C THR A 764 -51.68 -10.01 -21.22
N ARG A 765 -52.86 -10.59 -21.07
CA ARG A 765 -53.15 -11.49 -19.93
C ARG A 765 -52.20 -12.68 -19.90
N LYS A 766 -51.83 -13.24 -21.07
CA LYS A 766 -50.83 -14.34 -21.14
C LYS A 766 -49.46 -13.89 -20.63
N CYS A 767 -49.00 -12.72 -21.06
CA CYS A 767 -47.72 -12.12 -20.65
C CYS A 767 -47.68 -11.91 -19.11
N CYS A 768 -48.76 -11.30 -18.54
CA CYS A 768 -48.86 -11.07 -17.10
C CYS A 768 -48.85 -12.37 -16.28
N MET A 769 -49.64 -13.35 -16.70
CA MET A 769 -49.68 -14.66 -16.00
C MET A 769 -48.33 -15.37 -16.03
N THR A 770 -47.69 -15.40 -17.19
CA THR A 770 -46.34 -15.98 -17.36
C THR A 770 -45.35 -15.27 -16.48
N LEU A 771 -45.32 -13.93 -16.47
CA LEU A 771 -44.41 -13.15 -15.59
C LEU A 771 -44.62 -13.48 -14.12
N ILE A 772 -45.87 -13.54 -13.63
CA ILE A 772 -46.21 -13.85 -12.23
C ILE A 772 -45.71 -15.25 -11.85
N VAL A 773 -45.99 -16.26 -12.67
CA VAL A 773 -45.56 -17.64 -12.40
C VAL A 773 -44.04 -17.74 -12.25
N PHE A 774 -43.28 -17.19 -13.20
CA PHE A 774 -41.79 -17.24 -13.15
C PHE A 774 -41.22 -16.33 -12.07
N ALA A 775 -41.84 -15.19 -11.75
CA ALA A 775 -41.43 -14.32 -10.66
C ALA A 775 -41.60 -15.01 -9.29
N VAL A 776 -42.70 -15.77 -9.08
CA VAL A 776 -42.90 -16.55 -7.85
C VAL A 776 -41.94 -17.72 -7.78
N ALA A 777 -41.68 -18.43 -8.88
CA ALA A 777 -40.78 -19.57 -8.95
C ALA A 777 -39.30 -19.18 -8.67
N LYS A 778 -38.93 -17.93 -8.87
CA LYS A 778 -37.59 -17.43 -8.73
C LYS A 778 -36.99 -17.62 -7.32
N GLU A 779 -37.71 -17.24 -6.28
CA GLU A 779 -37.15 -17.24 -4.91
C GLU A 779 -36.86 -18.66 -4.40
N PRO A 780 -37.74 -19.66 -4.55
CA PRO A 780 -37.41 -21.05 -4.24
C PRO A 780 -36.21 -21.56 -5.04
N LEU A 781 -36.17 -21.28 -6.34
CA LEU A 781 -35.10 -21.72 -7.21
C LEU A 781 -33.74 -21.14 -6.78
N LEU A 782 -33.69 -19.83 -6.50
CA LEU A 782 -32.50 -19.16 -6.01
C LEU A 782 -32.01 -19.74 -4.68
N ARG A 783 -32.91 -20.06 -3.75
CA ARG A 783 -32.55 -20.71 -2.48
C ARG A 783 -31.93 -22.07 -2.71
N TYR A 784 -32.56 -22.89 -3.58
CA TYR A 784 -32.06 -24.23 -3.89
C TYR A 784 -30.67 -24.20 -4.56
N ILE A 785 -30.49 -23.37 -5.58
CA ILE A 785 -29.19 -23.21 -6.25
C ILE A 785 -28.14 -22.68 -5.26
N SER A 786 -28.49 -21.73 -4.40
CA SER A 786 -27.57 -21.20 -3.38
C SER A 786 -27.10 -22.29 -2.41
N GLN A 787 -28.00 -23.22 -1.99
CA GLN A 787 -27.64 -24.36 -1.13
C GLN A 787 -26.70 -25.33 -1.85
N ILE A 788 -26.94 -25.62 -3.14
CA ILE A 788 -26.06 -26.47 -3.94
C ILE A 788 -24.66 -25.87 -4.03
N VAL A 789 -24.56 -24.59 -4.39
CA VAL A 789 -23.27 -23.88 -4.52
C VAL A 789 -22.53 -23.84 -3.17
N ALA A 790 -23.25 -23.57 -2.08
CA ALA A 790 -22.66 -23.60 -0.73
C ALA A 790 -22.17 -25.02 -0.35
N GLY A 791 -22.91 -26.06 -0.71
CA GLY A 791 -22.52 -27.46 -0.53
C GLY A 791 -21.26 -27.83 -1.30
N ILE A 792 -21.15 -27.39 -2.55
CA ILE A 792 -19.94 -27.60 -3.39
C ILE A 792 -18.76 -26.87 -2.76
N ARG A 793 -18.92 -25.60 -2.35
CA ARG A 793 -17.88 -24.83 -1.65
C ARG A 793 -17.34 -25.58 -0.43
N LYS A 794 -18.23 -26.06 0.44
CA LYS A 794 -17.86 -26.80 1.65
C LYS A 794 -17.08 -28.08 1.34
N ARG A 795 -17.45 -28.80 0.27
CA ARG A 795 -16.73 -30.01 -0.18
C ARG A 795 -15.34 -29.68 -0.73
N VAL A 796 -15.23 -28.61 -1.53
CA VAL A 796 -13.93 -28.15 -2.09
C VAL A 796 -12.99 -27.71 -0.99
N LEU A 797 -13.45 -26.92 -0.01
CA LEU A 797 -12.66 -26.47 1.13
C LEU A 797 -12.17 -27.64 1.96
N ARG A 798 -13.05 -28.60 2.32
CA ARG A 798 -12.66 -29.81 3.05
C ARG A 798 -11.62 -30.67 2.29
N ARG A 799 -11.71 -30.74 0.95
CA ARG A 799 -10.70 -31.44 0.15
C ARG A 799 -9.36 -30.71 0.16
N ARG A 800 -9.37 -29.37 0.14
CA ARG A 800 -8.16 -28.54 0.22
C ARG A 800 -7.50 -28.67 1.60
N GLU A 801 -8.28 -28.60 2.68
CA GLU A 801 -7.80 -28.83 4.05
C GLU A 801 -7.15 -30.20 4.20
N LYS A 802 -7.83 -31.27 3.75
CA LYS A 802 -7.25 -32.62 3.77
C LYS A 802 -5.97 -32.77 2.95
N ARG A 803 -5.82 -32.01 1.84
CA ARG A 803 -4.58 -32.00 1.05
C ARG A 803 -3.47 -31.25 1.78
N LEU A 804 -3.79 -30.16 2.47
CA LEU A 804 -2.84 -29.39 3.28
C LEU A 804 -2.39 -30.20 4.51
N ASP A 805 -3.31 -30.84 5.22
CA ASP A 805 -2.98 -31.71 6.35
C ASP A 805 -2.13 -32.93 5.93
N LYS A 806 -2.32 -33.43 4.69
CA LYS A 806 -1.49 -34.51 4.13
C LYS A 806 -0.10 -34.03 3.71
N LYS A 807 0.02 -32.76 3.29
CA LYS A 807 1.30 -32.14 2.88
C LYS A 807 2.09 -31.62 4.07
N TYR A 808 1.39 -31.18 5.11
CA TYR A 808 1.95 -30.68 6.36
C TYR A 808 1.20 -31.33 7.54
N PRO A 809 1.55 -32.56 7.94
CA PRO A 809 0.88 -33.22 9.04
C PRO A 809 1.06 -32.42 10.33
N ARG A 810 -0.06 -31.89 10.85
CA ARG A 810 -0.06 -31.34 12.20
C ARG A 810 0.32 -32.48 13.16
N LYS A 811 1.46 -32.36 13.85
CA LYS A 811 1.77 -33.24 14.96
C LYS A 811 0.64 -33.09 15.98
N ARG A 812 -0.22 -34.12 16.10
CA ARG A 812 -1.15 -34.25 17.22
C ARG A 812 -0.31 -34.60 18.44
N GLY A 813 -0.27 -33.69 19.40
CA GLY A 813 0.29 -33.99 20.73
C GLY A 813 1.66 -33.32 20.93
N GLU A 814 1.63 -32.14 21.48
CA GLU A 814 2.31 -31.66 22.71
C GLU A 814 1.81 -30.26 23.02
#